data_f60a6d2936acd23f53d973a32792dda9
#
_entry.id   f60a6d2936acd23f53d973a32792dda9
#
_cell.length_a   1.000
_cell.length_b   1.000
_cell.length_c   1.000
_cell.angle_alpha   90.00
_cell.angle_beta   90.00
_cell.angle_gamma   90.00
#
_symmetry.space_group_name_H-M   'P 1'
#
loop_
_entity.id
_entity.type
_entity.pdbx_description
1 polymer ?
#
loop_
_entity_poly.entity_id
_entity_poly.type
_entity_poly.pdbx_seq_one_letter_code
_entity_poly.pdbx_strand_id
1 'polypeptide(L)'
;MSDEEHYGGISRRTLVKNTAIGGLALAAGGLSLPFGLKSAAAAVTDALSDSPERIVWSACTVNCGSRCPLRMHVVDGEIRYVETDNTGDDNYEALHQVRACLRGRSMRRRVYNPDRLKYPMKRVGKRGEGKFVRISWEEAFDTLAGEMQRIIKTYGNESIYLNYGTGTLGGTMTRSWPPGKTLIARLMNCCGGYLNHYGDYSTAQIAAGLNYTYGGWAEGNSPSDIENSQLVVLFGNNPGETRMSGGGVTYYLEQAREKSNARMIIIDPRYTDTGAGREDEWIPIRPGTDAALVSALAWVMITENLVDQAFLDNYCVGYDEKTLPADAPANAHYKAYILGQGDDGVAKTPEWASRITGIPVDRIVKLAREIAGAKPAFIAQGWGPQRHSNGELVSRAIAMLPILTGNVGINGGNSGAREGAYAMPFERMPTLENPVQTSISMFMWTDAIERGAEMTALRDGVRGKAKLDVPIKMIWNYAGNCLINQHSQINRTHEILQDETKCELIVVIDNHMTSSAKYADLLLPDCTASEQMDFALDASCGNMDYVIFADQAIKPRFECKTIYEMTREIAKRMGVEQRFTEGRTQEGWLRHLYEQSRKAIPELPDFDTFRQQGIFKKRDPDGHYVAYKAFRDNPQANPLTTPSGKIEIYSTQLAEIAGSWELAKEDVIHPLPVYSPGFEHHDDPLREKYPLQLTGFHYKARAHSTYGNVDVLKAACRQEMWINPLDAKPRGIANGDTVRIFNDRGEVRIDVKVTPRILPGVVALGEGAWYDPDSEKVDRAGCINVLTTQRPSPLAKGNPSHSNLVQVQKV
;
A
#
# COMPACT_ATOMS: atom_id res chain seq x y z
N MET A 1 10.13 -36.76 -54.21
CA MET A 1 9.20 -35.81 -54.79
C MET A 1 8.51 -35.18 -53.55
N SER A 2 9.03 -34.05 -53.16
CA SER A 2 8.63 -33.31 -51.98
C SER A 2 8.17 -31.94 -52.45
N ASP A 3 6.92 -31.62 -52.26
CA ASP A 3 6.40 -30.29 -52.53
C ASP A 3 6.66 -29.41 -51.30
N GLU A 4 7.61 -28.47 -51.47
CA GLU A 4 7.78 -27.35 -50.54
C GLU A 4 6.80 -26.23 -50.91
N GLU A 5 5.75 -26.02 -50.11
CA GLU A 5 4.94 -24.83 -50.17
C GLU A 5 5.68 -23.60 -49.63
N HIS A 6 6.09 -22.71 -50.54
CA HIS A 6 6.58 -21.38 -50.20
C HIS A 6 5.43 -20.50 -49.66
N TYR A 7 5.36 -20.31 -48.35
CA TYR A 7 4.64 -19.18 -47.77
C TYR A 7 5.44 -17.89 -48.03
N GLY A 8 4.99 -17.14 -49.02
CA GLY A 8 5.48 -15.81 -49.31
C GLY A 8 5.23 -14.85 -48.14
N GLY A 9 6.27 -14.53 -47.39
CA GLY A 9 6.19 -13.59 -46.28
C GLY A 9 5.84 -12.17 -46.73
N ILE A 10 4.64 -11.72 -46.40
CA ILE A 10 4.24 -10.33 -46.57
C ILE A 10 5.13 -9.45 -45.69
N SER A 11 5.85 -8.50 -46.27
CA SER A 11 6.70 -7.61 -45.51
C SER A 11 5.87 -6.76 -44.54
N ARG A 12 6.41 -6.44 -43.35
CA ARG A 12 5.75 -5.57 -42.38
C ARG A 12 5.25 -4.27 -43.00
N ARG A 13 5.95 -3.75 -44.00
CA ARG A 13 5.60 -2.53 -44.76
C ARG A 13 4.35 -2.73 -45.64
N THR A 14 4.16 -3.93 -46.22
CA THR A 14 2.98 -4.30 -47.04
C THR A 14 1.77 -4.54 -46.16
N LEU A 15 1.96 -5.18 -45.00
CA LEU A 15 0.89 -5.39 -44.03
C LEU A 15 0.36 -4.04 -43.50
N VAL A 16 1.24 -3.11 -43.15
CA VAL A 16 0.88 -1.77 -42.67
C VAL A 16 0.16 -0.95 -43.75
N LYS A 17 0.60 -0.99 -45.00
CA LYS A 17 -0.08 -0.30 -46.10
C LYS A 17 -1.48 -0.86 -46.36
N ASN A 18 -1.64 -2.18 -46.38
CA ASN A 18 -2.94 -2.81 -46.65
C ASN A 18 -3.92 -2.63 -45.48
N THR A 19 -3.43 -2.62 -44.24
CA THR A 19 -4.24 -2.32 -43.03
C THR A 19 -4.66 -0.85 -43.00
N ALA A 20 -3.81 0.06 -43.45
CA ALA A 20 -4.12 1.50 -43.51
C ALA A 20 -5.20 1.82 -44.56
N ILE A 21 -5.12 1.19 -45.72
CA ILE A 21 -6.09 1.40 -46.79
C ILE A 21 -7.45 0.77 -46.41
N GLY A 22 -7.46 -0.39 -45.79
CA GLY A 22 -8.67 -1.02 -45.27
C GLY A 22 -9.32 -0.22 -44.12
N GLY A 23 -8.54 0.36 -43.25
CA GLY A 23 -8.99 1.22 -42.15
C GLY A 23 -9.64 2.52 -42.61
N LEU A 24 -9.08 3.17 -43.62
CA LEU A 24 -9.64 4.39 -44.23
C LEU A 24 -10.98 4.13 -44.93
N ALA A 25 -11.10 3.01 -45.64
CA ALA A 25 -12.35 2.63 -46.32
C ALA A 25 -13.50 2.30 -45.34
N LEU A 26 -13.16 1.71 -44.17
CA LEU A 26 -14.15 1.38 -43.12
C LEU A 26 -14.55 2.61 -42.30
N ALA A 27 -13.68 3.59 -42.13
CA ALA A 27 -13.99 4.84 -41.40
C ALA A 27 -14.96 5.73 -42.19
N ALA A 28 -14.91 5.69 -43.53
CA ALA A 28 -15.83 6.42 -44.41
C ALA A 28 -17.24 5.79 -44.45
N GLY A 29 -17.39 4.51 -44.03
CA GLY A 29 -18.66 3.76 -44.07
C GLY A 29 -19.48 3.79 -42.78
N GLY A 30 -19.08 4.50 -41.72
CA GLY A 30 -19.85 4.65 -40.46
C GLY A 30 -19.98 3.40 -39.58
N LEU A 31 -19.20 2.34 -39.84
CA LEU A 31 -19.18 1.12 -39.03
C LEU A 31 -18.31 1.27 -37.75
N SER A 32 -18.83 0.79 -36.61
CA SER A 32 -18.04 0.75 -35.37
C SER A 32 -16.92 -0.29 -35.50
N LEU A 33 -15.67 0.21 -35.56
CA LEU A 33 -14.48 -0.63 -35.67
C LEU A 33 -14.15 -1.33 -34.32
N PRO A 34 -13.68 -2.61 -34.32
CA PRO A 34 -13.11 -3.27 -33.18
C PRO A 34 -11.89 -2.48 -32.64
N PHE A 35 -11.66 -2.55 -31.34
CA PHE A 35 -10.67 -1.77 -30.59
C PHE A 35 -9.26 -1.72 -31.22
N GLY A 36 -8.79 -2.83 -31.78
CA GLY A 36 -7.48 -2.91 -32.42
C GLY A 36 -7.33 -2.06 -33.70
N LEU A 37 -8.42 -1.85 -34.45
CA LEU A 37 -8.40 -1.06 -35.68
C LEU A 37 -8.45 0.45 -35.38
N LYS A 38 -9.06 0.87 -34.27
CA LYS A 38 -8.99 2.26 -33.81
C LYS A 38 -7.57 2.68 -33.41
N SER A 39 -6.81 1.76 -32.80
CA SER A 39 -5.40 1.99 -32.46
C SER A 39 -4.51 2.09 -33.71
N ALA A 40 -4.78 1.28 -34.75
CA ALA A 40 -4.07 1.34 -36.00
C ALA A 40 -4.40 2.61 -36.78
N ALA A 41 -5.66 3.07 -36.78
CA ALA A 41 -6.07 4.33 -37.41
C ALA A 41 -5.45 5.56 -36.71
N ALA A 42 -5.33 5.53 -35.38
CA ALA A 42 -4.62 6.57 -34.63
C ALA A 42 -3.12 6.61 -34.97
N ALA A 43 -2.48 5.43 -35.07
CA ALA A 43 -1.06 5.33 -35.47
C ALA A 43 -0.79 5.85 -36.90
N VAL A 44 -1.76 5.71 -37.81
CA VAL A 44 -1.65 6.24 -39.19
C VAL A 44 -1.80 7.76 -39.25
N THR A 45 -2.69 8.35 -38.44
CA THR A 45 -2.80 9.81 -38.33
C THR A 45 -1.56 10.43 -37.69
N ASP A 46 -0.93 9.75 -36.74
CA ASP A 46 0.32 10.18 -36.12
C ASP A 46 1.52 10.12 -37.14
N ALA A 47 1.50 9.16 -38.07
CA ALA A 47 2.52 9.04 -39.13
C ALA A 47 2.40 10.11 -40.23
N LEU A 48 1.34 10.93 -40.22
CA LEU A 48 1.09 12.03 -41.20
C LEU A 48 1.35 13.41 -40.59
N SER A 49 1.79 13.52 -39.32
CA SER A 49 2.20 14.81 -38.71
C SER A 49 3.61 15.16 -39.14
N ASP A 50 3.81 16.35 -39.71
CA ASP A 50 5.10 16.90 -40.06
C ASP A 50 5.85 17.50 -38.85
N SER A 51 5.23 17.51 -37.68
CA SER A 51 5.83 18.04 -36.44
C SER A 51 6.82 17.02 -35.85
N PRO A 52 8.02 17.49 -35.43
CA PRO A 52 9.01 16.59 -34.84
C PRO A 52 8.50 15.99 -33.51
N GLU A 53 8.65 14.68 -33.37
CA GLU A 53 8.36 13.99 -32.13
C GLU A 53 9.38 14.38 -31.05
N ARG A 54 8.88 14.62 -29.84
CA ARG A 54 9.70 14.84 -28.65
C ARG A 54 9.44 13.73 -27.64
N ILE A 55 10.48 13.05 -27.19
CA ILE A 55 10.37 12.02 -26.14
C ILE A 55 10.76 12.64 -24.80
N VAL A 56 9.87 12.57 -23.84
CA VAL A 56 10.04 13.18 -22.51
C VAL A 56 9.94 12.10 -21.44
N TRP A 57 10.91 12.04 -20.54
CA TRP A 57 10.86 11.15 -19.39
C TRP A 57 9.81 11.61 -18.38
N SER A 58 9.09 10.65 -17.83
CA SER A 58 8.10 10.81 -16.79
C SER A 58 8.07 9.56 -15.91
N ALA A 59 7.17 9.49 -14.95
CA ALA A 59 7.10 8.36 -14.03
C ALA A 59 5.67 7.98 -13.69
N CYS A 60 5.45 6.69 -13.45
CA CYS A 60 4.27 6.19 -12.77
C CYS A 60 4.53 6.20 -11.26
N THR A 61 4.04 7.23 -10.57
CA THR A 61 4.32 7.48 -9.15
C THR A 61 3.27 6.91 -8.18
N VAL A 62 2.35 6.09 -8.68
CA VAL A 62 1.25 5.52 -7.87
C VAL A 62 1.75 4.54 -6.80
N ASN A 63 0.91 4.25 -5.82
CA ASN A 63 1.23 3.41 -4.68
C ASN A 63 1.27 1.90 -5.01
N CYS A 64 2.26 1.49 -5.78
CA CYS A 64 2.60 0.07 -5.95
C CYS A 64 4.08 -0.25 -5.63
N GLY A 65 4.86 0.76 -5.29
CA GLY A 65 6.27 0.62 -4.89
C GLY A 65 7.28 0.50 -6.03
N SER A 66 6.86 0.40 -7.29
CA SER A 66 7.81 0.15 -8.41
C SER A 66 8.33 1.41 -9.09
N ARG A 67 7.70 2.56 -8.94
CA ARG A 67 8.14 3.87 -9.55
C ARG A 67 8.60 3.73 -11.00
N CYS A 68 7.77 3.15 -11.86
CA CYS A 68 8.19 2.81 -13.21
C CYS A 68 8.51 4.04 -14.05
N PRO A 69 9.67 4.10 -14.70
CA PRO A 69 9.98 5.13 -15.69
C PRO A 69 9.07 4.98 -16.93
N LEU A 70 8.64 6.11 -17.42
CA LEU A 70 7.79 6.24 -18.60
C LEU A 70 8.45 7.20 -19.58
N ARG A 71 8.35 6.91 -20.88
CA ARG A 71 8.79 7.77 -21.96
C ARG A 71 7.56 8.23 -22.72
N MET A 72 7.25 9.53 -22.63
CA MET A 72 6.10 10.16 -23.25
C MET A 72 6.46 10.62 -24.64
N HIS A 73 5.85 10.08 -25.65
CA HIS A 73 5.98 10.50 -27.03
C HIS A 73 4.99 11.63 -27.30
N VAL A 74 5.51 12.83 -27.51
CA VAL A 74 4.74 14.08 -27.65
C VAL A 74 4.88 14.62 -29.06
N VAL A 75 3.74 14.85 -29.72
CA VAL A 75 3.62 15.48 -31.05
C VAL A 75 2.55 16.56 -30.95
N ASP A 76 2.80 17.75 -31.47
CA ASP A 76 1.88 18.89 -31.40
C ASP A 76 1.41 19.26 -29.98
N GLY A 77 2.28 19.07 -28.98
CA GLY A 77 1.95 19.33 -27.58
C GLY A 77 1.03 18.30 -26.91
N GLU A 78 0.77 17.16 -27.56
CA GLU A 78 -0.05 16.07 -27.03
C GLU A 78 0.72 14.77 -26.92
N ILE A 79 0.47 14.01 -25.84
CA ILE A 79 1.02 12.66 -25.65
C ILE A 79 0.32 11.71 -26.61
N ARG A 80 1.05 11.13 -27.55
CA ARG A 80 0.53 10.19 -28.53
C ARG A 80 0.57 8.76 -28.01
N TYR A 81 1.67 8.34 -27.40
CA TYR A 81 1.77 7.06 -26.71
C TYR A 81 2.82 7.10 -25.60
N VAL A 82 2.88 6.02 -24.83
CA VAL A 82 3.74 5.88 -23.65
C VAL A 82 4.54 4.62 -23.77
N GLU A 83 5.85 4.75 -23.77
CA GLU A 83 6.80 3.65 -23.64
C GLU A 83 7.30 3.52 -22.21
N THR A 84 8.08 2.48 -21.98
CA THR A 84 8.74 2.22 -20.70
C THR A 84 10.24 2.53 -20.82
N ASP A 85 11.01 2.18 -19.79
CA ASP A 85 12.46 2.28 -19.78
C ASP A 85 13.10 1.55 -20.97
N ASN A 86 14.09 2.19 -21.60
CA ASN A 86 14.90 1.64 -22.68
C ASN A 86 16.40 1.74 -22.38
N THR A 87 16.77 2.06 -21.14
CA THR A 87 18.16 2.17 -20.70
C THR A 87 18.64 0.89 -20.03
N GLY A 88 19.89 0.54 -20.19
CA GLY A 88 20.42 -0.75 -19.73
C GLY A 88 20.01 -1.93 -20.61
N ASP A 89 20.16 -3.12 -20.12
CA ASP A 89 19.81 -4.37 -20.81
C ASP A 89 18.81 -5.22 -19.98
N ASP A 90 18.54 -6.44 -20.40
CA ASP A 90 17.67 -7.38 -19.67
C ASP A 90 18.47 -8.31 -18.73
N ASN A 91 19.72 -8.02 -18.49
CA ASN A 91 20.54 -8.82 -17.60
C ASN A 91 20.26 -8.47 -16.13
N TYR A 92 19.80 -9.45 -15.36
CA TYR A 92 19.56 -9.34 -13.94
C TYR A 92 20.79 -8.85 -13.14
N GLU A 93 21.99 -9.23 -13.57
CA GLU A 93 23.26 -8.83 -12.93
C GLU A 93 23.70 -7.40 -13.27
N ALA A 94 23.09 -6.77 -14.26
CA ALA A 94 23.41 -5.42 -14.71
C ALA A 94 22.38 -4.38 -14.24
N LEU A 95 22.45 -3.17 -14.80
CA LEU A 95 21.43 -2.14 -14.65
C LEU A 95 20.29 -2.45 -15.63
N HIS A 96 19.42 -3.37 -15.25
CA HIS A 96 18.36 -3.88 -16.12
C HIS A 96 17.27 -2.82 -16.44
N GLN A 97 16.51 -3.07 -17.51
CA GLN A 97 15.39 -2.23 -17.92
C GLN A 97 14.21 -2.40 -16.96
N VAL A 98 13.67 -1.27 -16.47
CA VAL A 98 12.47 -1.24 -15.60
C VAL A 98 11.22 -1.09 -16.44
N ARG A 99 10.52 -2.19 -16.70
CA ARG A 99 9.34 -2.22 -17.57
C ARG A 99 8.06 -1.94 -16.80
N ALA A 100 7.37 -0.87 -17.18
CA ALA A 100 6.08 -0.54 -16.60
C ALA A 100 5.00 -1.57 -16.97
N CYS A 101 4.15 -1.91 -16.01
CA CYS A 101 2.96 -2.72 -16.24
C CYS A 101 1.88 -1.93 -17.02
N LEU A 102 0.76 -2.59 -17.34
CA LEU A 102 -0.33 -1.98 -18.10
C LEU A 102 -0.88 -0.69 -17.46
N ARG A 103 -0.88 -0.58 -16.13
CA ARG A 103 -1.31 0.65 -15.40
C ARG A 103 -0.43 1.85 -15.80
N GLY A 104 0.88 1.75 -15.68
CA GLY A 104 1.80 2.82 -16.08
C GLY A 104 1.72 3.15 -17.56
N ARG A 105 1.65 2.13 -18.41
CA ARG A 105 1.50 2.31 -19.87
C ARG A 105 0.18 2.97 -20.26
N SER A 106 -0.83 2.94 -19.39
CA SER A 106 -2.13 3.60 -19.58
C SER A 106 -2.14 5.07 -19.14
N MET A 107 -1.00 5.68 -18.77
CA MET A 107 -0.91 7.06 -18.27
C MET A 107 -1.57 8.05 -19.24
N ARG A 108 -1.42 7.90 -20.56
CA ARG A 108 -2.09 8.72 -21.56
C ARG A 108 -3.61 8.75 -21.36
N ARG A 109 -4.22 7.58 -21.08
CA ARG A 109 -5.67 7.46 -20.82
C ARG A 109 -6.08 8.17 -19.53
N ARG A 110 -5.19 8.28 -18.57
CA ARG A 110 -5.41 9.04 -17.35
C ARG A 110 -5.33 10.56 -17.59
N VAL A 111 -4.33 11.02 -18.35
CA VAL A 111 -4.16 12.45 -18.66
C VAL A 111 -5.34 13.01 -19.45
N TYR A 112 -5.85 12.25 -20.42
CA TYR A 112 -6.97 12.68 -21.30
C TYR A 112 -8.34 12.10 -20.86
N ASN A 113 -8.47 11.66 -19.60
CA ASN A 113 -9.70 11.11 -19.08
C ASN A 113 -10.79 12.20 -18.99
N PRO A 114 -12.06 11.90 -19.32
CA PRO A 114 -13.15 12.85 -19.23
C PRO A 114 -13.45 13.33 -17.80
N ASP A 115 -13.12 12.51 -16.78
CA ASP A 115 -13.30 12.85 -15.35
C ASP A 115 -12.25 13.84 -14.81
N ARG A 116 -11.33 14.36 -15.67
CA ARG A 116 -10.35 15.38 -15.27
C ARG A 116 -11.03 16.61 -14.69
N LEU A 117 -10.57 17.04 -13.52
CA LEU A 117 -10.88 18.36 -12.97
C LEU A 117 -10.25 19.44 -13.87
N LYS A 118 -11.00 20.49 -14.14
CA LYS A 118 -10.64 21.48 -15.17
C LYS A 118 -10.33 22.86 -14.61
N TYR A 119 -11.00 23.25 -13.55
CA TYR A 119 -10.94 24.58 -12.92
C TYR A 119 -11.28 24.47 -11.44
N PRO A 120 -10.90 25.45 -10.61
CA PRO A 120 -11.30 25.47 -9.20
C PRO A 120 -12.81 25.58 -9.05
N MET A 121 -13.36 24.90 -8.08
CA MET A 121 -14.81 24.79 -7.87
C MET A 121 -15.16 24.92 -6.40
N LYS A 122 -16.36 25.48 -6.15
CA LYS A 122 -17.00 25.56 -4.86
C LYS A 122 -18.28 24.74 -4.84
N ARG A 123 -18.54 24.04 -3.76
CA ARG A 123 -19.74 23.22 -3.58
C ARG A 123 -21.00 24.09 -3.49
N VAL A 124 -22.09 23.62 -4.09
CA VAL A 124 -23.42 24.27 -4.05
C VAL A 124 -24.54 23.31 -3.59
N GLY A 125 -24.27 22.05 -3.35
CA GLY A 125 -25.20 21.07 -2.81
C GLY A 125 -24.74 20.51 -1.48
N LYS A 126 -25.30 19.37 -1.05
CA LYS A 126 -24.77 18.62 0.10
C LYS A 126 -23.47 17.93 -0.28
N ARG A 127 -22.59 17.73 0.70
CA ARG A 127 -21.38 16.90 0.51
C ARG A 127 -21.79 15.49 0.04
N GLY A 128 -21.06 14.98 -0.95
CA GLY A 128 -21.35 13.69 -1.58
C GLY A 128 -22.22 13.77 -2.83
N GLU A 129 -23.01 14.86 -3.07
CA GLU A 129 -23.82 15.02 -4.28
C GLU A 129 -22.97 15.35 -5.53
N GLY A 130 -21.75 15.83 -5.35
CA GLY A 130 -20.88 16.21 -6.49
C GLY A 130 -21.37 17.44 -7.26
N LYS A 131 -22.14 18.34 -6.62
CA LYS A 131 -22.67 19.57 -7.22
C LYS A 131 -21.75 20.75 -6.93
N PHE A 132 -21.18 21.33 -7.97
CA PHE A 132 -20.19 22.41 -7.87
C PHE A 132 -20.50 23.54 -8.86
N VAL A 133 -20.03 24.75 -8.53
CA VAL A 133 -19.90 25.88 -9.43
C VAL A 133 -18.44 26.22 -9.62
N ARG A 134 -18.06 26.61 -10.84
CA ARG A 134 -16.72 27.11 -11.14
C ARG A 134 -16.53 28.46 -10.45
N ILE A 135 -15.33 28.65 -9.87
CA ILE A 135 -14.85 29.92 -9.31
C ILE A 135 -13.50 30.28 -9.94
N SER A 136 -13.02 31.51 -9.70
CA SER A 136 -11.67 31.88 -10.09
C SER A 136 -10.63 31.33 -9.10
N TRP A 137 -9.36 31.25 -9.52
CA TRP A 137 -8.27 30.92 -8.61
C TRP A 137 -8.11 31.97 -7.50
N GLU A 138 -8.31 33.25 -7.79
CA GLU A 138 -8.25 34.31 -6.78
C GLU A 138 -9.34 34.09 -5.70
N GLU A 139 -10.59 33.84 -6.12
CA GLU A 139 -11.67 33.51 -5.18
C GLU A 139 -11.36 32.26 -4.36
N ALA A 140 -10.81 31.20 -5.00
CA ALA A 140 -10.46 29.98 -4.31
C ALA A 140 -9.40 30.21 -3.24
N PHE A 141 -8.32 30.93 -3.56
CA PHE A 141 -7.23 31.19 -2.62
C PHE A 141 -7.64 32.16 -1.51
N ASP A 142 -8.41 33.19 -1.82
CA ASP A 142 -8.90 34.16 -0.83
C ASP A 142 -9.86 33.50 0.15
N THR A 143 -10.80 32.69 -0.36
CA THR A 143 -11.73 31.92 0.48
C THR A 143 -10.98 30.95 1.40
N LEU A 144 -10.04 30.19 0.83
CA LEU A 144 -9.28 29.19 1.57
C LEU A 144 -8.41 29.84 2.66
N ALA A 145 -7.66 30.88 2.34
CA ALA A 145 -6.81 31.56 3.31
C ALA A 145 -7.65 32.23 4.43
N GLY A 146 -8.79 32.84 4.09
CA GLY A 146 -9.70 33.45 5.05
C GLY A 146 -10.30 32.41 6.00
N GLU A 147 -10.75 31.26 5.50
CA GLU A 147 -11.28 30.17 6.31
C GLU A 147 -10.19 29.51 7.18
N MET A 148 -8.97 29.32 6.66
CA MET A 148 -7.84 28.85 7.46
C MET A 148 -7.56 29.79 8.64
N GLN A 149 -7.48 31.10 8.38
CA GLN A 149 -7.27 32.12 9.44
C GLN A 149 -8.39 32.08 10.49
N ARG A 150 -9.65 31.96 10.03
CA ARG A 150 -10.81 31.86 10.91
C ARG A 150 -10.75 30.63 11.80
N ILE A 151 -10.49 29.44 11.21
CA ILE A 151 -10.41 28.16 11.93
C ILE A 151 -9.25 28.17 12.93
N ILE A 152 -8.06 28.63 12.51
CA ILE A 152 -6.89 28.73 13.40
C ILE A 152 -7.18 29.66 14.58
N LYS A 153 -7.81 30.82 14.32
CA LYS A 153 -8.16 31.78 15.36
C LYS A 153 -9.22 31.24 16.34
N THR A 154 -10.19 30.46 15.84
CA THR A 154 -11.32 29.99 16.63
C THR A 154 -11.00 28.73 17.42
N TYR A 155 -10.30 27.78 16.80
CA TYR A 155 -10.10 26.43 17.33
C TYR A 155 -8.63 26.06 17.56
N GLY A 156 -7.70 26.82 17.00
CA GLY A 156 -6.27 26.48 17.01
C GLY A 156 -5.87 25.48 15.92
N ASN A 157 -4.57 25.32 15.73
CA ASN A 157 -3.98 24.47 14.68
C ASN A 157 -4.25 22.98 14.88
N GLU A 158 -4.49 22.50 16.11
CA GLU A 158 -4.86 21.11 16.41
C GLU A 158 -6.21 20.69 15.77
N SER A 159 -7.06 21.65 15.36
CA SER A 159 -8.32 21.39 14.68
C SER A 159 -8.19 21.12 13.17
N ILE A 160 -6.99 21.22 12.61
CA ILE A 160 -6.69 21.02 11.17
C ILE A 160 -5.99 19.68 10.98
N TYR A 161 -6.50 18.86 10.06
CA TYR A 161 -5.98 17.52 9.80
C TYR A 161 -5.58 17.35 8.32
N LEU A 162 -4.43 16.72 8.09
CA LEU A 162 -3.97 16.32 6.76
C LEU A 162 -4.34 14.86 6.55
N ASN A 163 -5.32 14.61 5.68
CA ASN A 163 -5.80 13.25 5.45
C ASN A 163 -4.82 12.41 4.63
N TYR A 164 -4.99 11.09 4.70
CA TYR A 164 -4.19 10.12 3.98
C TYR A 164 -4.36 10.25 2.46
N GLY A 165 -3.26 10.20 1.73
CA GLY A 165 -3.25 10.19 0.28
C GLY A 165 -2.02 9.46 -0.24
N THR A 166 -2.18 8.61 -1.26
CA THR A 166 -1.08 7.86 -1.89
C THR A 166 -1.14 7.87 -3.42
N GLY A 167 -1.91 8.78 -3.98
CA GLY A 167 -2.06 8.93 -5.44
C GLY A 167 -0.76 9.30 -6.15
N THR A 168 0.13 10.01 -5.46
CA THR A 168 1.47 10.40 -5.92
C THR A 168 2.50 10.09 -4.84
N LEU A 169 2.86 8.80 -4.70
CA LEU A 169 3.74 8.33 -3.63
C LEU A 169 5.22 8.65 -3.90
N GLY A 170 5.67 8.50 -5.14
CA GLY A 170 7.09 8.56 -5.51
C GLY A 170 7.64 9.96 -5.78
N GLY A 171 6.82 10.99 -5.84
CA GLY A 171 7.27 12.36 -6.12
C GLY A 171 8.06 13.00 -4.98
N THR A 172 8.84 14.01 -5.28
CA THR A 172 9.54 14.86 -4.29
C THR A 172 8.70 16.07 -3.93
N MET A 173 8.29 16.87 -4.94
CA MET A 173 7.40 18.01 -4.78
C MET A 173 5.93 17.59 -4.74
N THR A 174 5.55 16.61 -5.54
CA THR A 174 4.17 16.11 -5.65
C THR A 174 3.81 15.03 -4.66
N ARG A 175 4.71 14.69 -3.74
CA ARG A 175 4.53 13.62 -2.74
C ARG A 175 3.25 13.82 -1.95
N SER A 176 2.42 12.76 -1.86
CA SER A 176 1.18 12.76 -1.06
C SER A 176 1.25 11.92 0.21
N TRP A 177 2.29 11.08 0.37
CA TRP A 177 2.49 10.23 1.55
C TRP A 177 3.96 10.24 2.02
N PRO A 178 4.23 10.21 3.32
CA PRO A 178 3.23 10.42 4.40
C PRO A 178 2.73 11.87 4.38
N PRO A 179 1.48 12.15 4.81
CA PRO A 179 0.91 13.49 4.78
C PRO A 179 1.78 14.55 5.43
N GLY A 180 2.49 14.22 6.50
CA GLY A 180 3.46 15.10 7.18
C GLY A 180 4.73 15.43 6.38
N LYS A 181 4.93 14.83 5.21
CA LYS A 181 6.06 15.06 4.30
C LYS A 181 5.65 15.67 2.96
N THR A 182 4.50 16.35 2.93
CA THR A 182 3.93 17.00 1.74
C THR A 182 4.20 18.51 1.75
N LEU A 183 3.98 19.18 0.61
CA LEU A 183 4.02 20.65 0.54
C LEU A 183 2.90 21.28 1.38
N ILE A 184 1.76 20.61 1.55
CA ILE A 184 0.70 21.07 2.46
C ILE A 184 1.20 21.04 3.91
N ALA A 185 1.90 19.99 4.32
CA ALA A 185 2.51 19.94 5.65
C ALA A 185 3.53 21.06 5.85
N ARG A 186 4.37 21.35 4.85
CA ARG A 186 5.29 22.49 4.90
C ARG A 186 4.56 23.82 5.04
N LEU A 187 3.49 24.04 4.28
CA LEU A 187 2.63 25.23 4.41
C LEU A 187 2.07 25.34 5.82
N MET A 188 1.45 24.26 6.32
CA MET A 188 0.84 24.26 7.66
C MET A 188 1.87 24.48 8.76
N ASN A 189 3.08 23.91 8.65
CA ASN A 189 4.17 24.13 9.59
C ASN A 189 4.67 25.61 9.59
N CYS A 190 4.56 26.30 8.45
CA CYS A 190 4.77 27.74 8.38
C CYS A 190 3.65 28.52 9.09
N CYS A 191 2.43 27.99 9.14
CA CYS A 191 1.23 28.61 9.71
C CYS A 191 0.91 28.19 11.16
N GLY A 192 1.82 27.49 11.86
CA GLY A 192 1.62 27.06 13.24
C GLY A 192 1.31 25.58 13.44
N GLY A 193 1.34 24.78 12.38
CA GLY A 193 1.19 23.32 12.42
C GLY A 193 -0.23 22.81 12.17
N TYR A 194 -0.43 21.56 12.51
CA TYR A 194 -1.70 20.81 12.32
C TYR A 194 -1.71 19.59 13.25
N LEU A 195 -2.89 19.01 13.52
CA LEU A 195 -3.00 17.74 14.26
C LEU A 195 -2.21 16.64 13.52
N ASN A 196 -1.18 16.15 14.16
CA ASN A 196 -0.31 15.14 13.57
C ASN A 196 -0.96 13.75 13.60
N HIS A 197 -0.36 12.78 12.92
CA HIS A 197 -0.86 11.42 12.87
C HIS A 197 0.29 10.41 12.94
N TYR A 198 -0.05 9.16 13.30
CA TYR A 198 0.83 8.02 13.23
C TYR A 198 0.13 6.84 12.56
N GLY A 199 0.90 5.82 12.16
CA GLY A 199 0.40 4.69 11.41
C GLY A 199 -0.03 5.07 9.99
N ASP A 200 -0.66 4.14 9.33
CA ASP A 200 -1.26 4.31 8.01
C ASP A 200 -2.36 3.27 7.76
N TYR A 201 -3.01 3.32 6.59
CA TYR A 201 -4.03 2.33 6.21
C TYR A 201 -3.46 0.98 5.77
N SER A 202 -2.18 0.91 5.44
CA SER A 202 -1.58 -0.27 4.81
C SER A 202 -0.79 -1.13 5.79
N THR A 203 -0.08 -0.52 6.76
CA THR A 203 0.99 -1.16 7.54
C THR A 203 0.99 -0.85 9.03
N ALA A 204 -0.06 -0.20 9.56
CA ALA A 204 -0.08 0.25 10.95
C ALA A 204 0.18 -0.89 11.95
N GLN A 205 -0.44 -2.07 11.74
CA GLN A 205 -0.34 -3.17 12.68
C GLN A 205 1.02 -3.87 12.62
N ILE A 206 1.58 -4.12 11.43
CA ILE A 206 2.91 -4.72 11.31
C ILE A 206 4.00 -3.77 11.83
N ALA A 207 3.88 -2.47 11.52
CA ALA A 207 4.81 -1.46 12.02
C ALA A 207 4.77 -1.36 13.55
N ALA A 208 3.58 -1.31 14.16
CA ALA A 208 3.44 -1.28 15.60
C ALA A 208 3.91 -2.59 16.26
N GLY A 209 3.49 -3.75 15.74
CA GLY A 209 3.85 -5.05 16.31
C GLY A 209 5.37 -5.29 16.28
N LEU A 210 5.99 -5.15 15.13
CA LEU A 210 7.43 -5.42 14.96
C LEU A 210 8.34 -4.35 15.59
N ASN A 211 7.83 -3.12 15.84
CA ASN A 211 8.57 -2.14 16.62
C ASN A 211 8.93 -2.66 18.03
N TYR A 212 8.05 -3.41 18.66
CA TYR A 212 8.30 -4.01 19.99
C TYR A 212 9.12 -5.33 19.93
N THR A 213 9.51 -5.75 18.73
CA THR A 213 10.37 -6.93 18.53
C THR A 213 11.79 -6.52 18.10
N TYR A 214 11.89 -5.61 17.12
CA TYR A 214 13.17 -5.21 16.53
C TYR A 214 13.59 -3.76 16.86
N GLY A 215 12.67 -2.94 17.36
CA GLY A 215 12.85 -1.50 17.52
C GLY A 215 12.71 -0.74 16.19
N GLY A 216 11.88 0.31 16.15
CA GLY A 216 11.67 1.11 14.95
C GLY A 216 10.89 0.40 13.86
N TRP A 217 11.12 0.81 12.61
CA TRP A 217 10.56 0.15 11.44
C TRP A 217 11.30 -1.16 11.18
N ALA A 218 10.58 -2.27 11.12
CA ALA A 218 11.19 -3.57 10.85
C ALA A 218 11.51 -3.73 9.36
N GLU A 219 12.74 -4.12 9.08
CA GLU A 219 13.27 -4.30 7.74
C GLU A 219 13.45 -5.77 7.40
N GLY A 220 13.33 -6.11 6.12
CA GLY A 220 13.65 -7.42 5.58
C GLY A 220 14.82 -7.37 4.61
N ASN A 221 15.39 -8.53 4.28
CA ASN A 221 16.39 -8.67 3.24
C ASN A 221 15.80 -8.33 1.86
N SER A 222 16.62 -7.90 0.93
CA SER A 222 16.16 -7.67 -0.45
C SER A 222 15.72 -8.99 -1.11
N PRO A 223 14.73 -8.98 -2.02
CA PRO A 223 14.29 -10.19 -2.71
C PRO A 223 15.40 -10.79 -3.60
N SER A 224 16.41 -10.02 -3.99
CA SER A 224 17.58 -10.53 -4.69
C SER A 224 18.43 -11.47 -3.84
N ASP A 225 18.42 -11.31 -2.50
CA ASP A 225 19.16 -12.17 -1.58
C ASP A 225 18.60 -13.61 -1.49
N ILE A 226 17.42 -13.85 -2.07
CA ILE A 226 16.86 -15.20 -2.23
C ILE A 226 17.77 -16.12 -3.04
N GLU A 227 18.70 -15.59 -3.83
CA GLU A 227 19.71 -16.41 -4.52
C GLU A 227 20.61 -17.18 -3.54
N ASN A 228 20.67 -16.78 -2.27
CA ASN A 228 21.38 -17.45 -1.20
C ASN A 228 20.51 -18.36 -0.34
N SER A 229 19.21 -18.48 -0.65
CA SER A 229 18.21 -19.22 0.15
C SER A 229 18.04 -20.67 -0.32
N GLN A 230 17.70 -21.58 0.61
CA GLN A 230 17.27 -22.95 0.30
C GLN A 230 15.73 -23.06 0.27
N LEU A 231 15.03 -22.21 0.99
CA LEU A 231 13.58 -22.19 1.11
C LEU A 231 13.08 -20.76 1.14
N VAL A 232 11.95 -20.51 0.46
CA VAL A 232 11.19 -19.27 0.52
C VAL A 232 9.80 -19.57 1.07
N VAL A 233 9.38 -18.89 2.14
CA VAL A 233 8.04 -19.02 2.72
C VAL A 233 7.37 -17.66 2.75
N LEU A 234 6.25 -17.52 2.06
CA LEU A 234 5.52 -16.26 1.90
C LEU A 234 4.15 -16.34 2.62
N PHE A 235 3.99 -15.55 3.68
CA PHE A 235 2.73 -15.39 4.41
C PHE A 235 1.94 -14.19 3.85
N GLY A 236 0.82 -14.43 3.19
CA GLY A 236 -0.05 -13.37 2.64
C GLY A 236 0.73 -12.31 1.84
N ASN A 237 1.79 -12.73 1.17
CA ASN A 237 2.68 -11.87 0.39
C ASN A 237 2.50 -12.16 -1.10
N ASN A 238 1.98 -11.18 -1.85
CA ASN A 238 1.53 -11.37 -3.23
C ASN A 238 2.07 -10.27 -4.17
N PRO A 239 3.38 -10.19 -4.41
CA PRO A 239 3.97 -9.21 -5.32
C PRO A 239 3.49 -9.36 -6.77
N GLY A 240 3.10 -10.54 -7.22
CA GLY A 240 2.58 -10.80 -8.56
C GLY A 240 1.29 -10.04 -8.91
N GLU A 241 0.51 -9.62 -7.91
CA GLU A 241 -0.66 -8.74 -8.11
C GLU A 241 -0.38 -7.29 -7.70
N THR A 242 0.46 -7.07 -6.67
CA THR A 242 0.71 -5.73 -6.11
C THR A 242 1.80 -4.96 -6.84
N ARG A 243 2.88 -5.64 -7.26
CA ARG A 243 4.12 -5.06 -7.82
C ARG A 243 4.53 -5.73 -9.13
N MET A 244 3.64 -5.66 -10.11
CA MET A 244 3.70 -6.38 -11.39
C MET A 244 4.75 -5.86 -12.39
N SER A 245 5.48 -4.80 -12.10
CA SER A 245 6.45 -4.24 -13.07
C SER A 245 7.75 -5.03 -13.11
N GLY A 246 8.48 -4.91 -14.21
CA GLY A 246 9.78 -5.54 -14.39
C GLY A 246 10.91 -4.98 -13.50
N GLY A 247 10.67 -3.93 -12.72
CA GLY A 247 11.58 -3.44 -11.67
C GLY A 247 11.04 -3.75 -10.28
N GLY A 248 9.94 -4.52 -10.18
CA GLY A 248 9.29 -4.84 -8.92
C GLY A 248 9.79 -6.12 -8.27
N VAL A 249 9.31 -6.37 -7.07
CA VAL A 249 9.67 -7.52 -6.24
C VAL A 249 9.52 -8.85 -6.98
N THR A 250 8.48 -9.00 -7.81
CA THR A 250 8.24 -10.25 -8.56
C THR A 250 9.39 -10.60 -9.50
N TYR A 251 9.96 -9.61 -10.19
CA TYR A 251 11.10 -9.85 -11.08
C TYR A 251 12.29 -10.39 -10.29
N TYR A 252 12.65 -9.75 -9.18
CA TYR A 252 13.77 -10.19 -8.34
C TYR A 252 13.53 -11.56 -7.70
N LEU A 253 12.31 -11.81 -7.20
CA LEU A 253 11.91 -13.10 -6.63
C LEU A 253 12.14 -14.25 -7.61
N GLU A 254 11.69 -14.10 -8.87
CA GLU A 254 11.82 -15.15 -9.87
C GLU A 254 13.28 -15.35 -10.31
N GLN A 255 14.00 -14.26 -10.59
CA GLN A 255 15.40 -14.35 -11.03
C GLN A 255 16.32 -14.93 -9.93
N ALA A 256 16.13 -14.52 -8.68
CA ALA A 256 16.91 -15.05 -7.56
C ALA A 256 16.59 -16.53 -7.30
N ARG A 257 15.32 -16.95 -7.44
CA ARG A 257 14.94 -18.36 -7.31
C ARG A 257 15.49 -19.25 -8.42
N GLU A 258 15.55 -18.76 -9.65
CA GLU A 258 16.20 -19.50 -10.74
C GLU A 258 17.67 -19.83 -10.42
N LYS A 259 18.37 -18.93 -9.72
CA LYS A 259 19.76 -19.15 -9.31
C LYS A 259 19.90 -20.10 -8.14
N SER A 260 19.10 -19.90 -7.08
CA SER A 260 19.21 -20.72 -5.87
C SER A 260 18.52 -22.07 -6.00
N ASN A 261 17.58 -22.22 -6.93
CA ASN A 261 16.63 -23.33 -7.00
C ASN A 261 15.87 -23.52 -5.67
N ALA A 262 15.65 -22.44 -4.92
CA ALA A 262 14.95 -22.47 -3.65
C ALA A 262 13.49 -22.86 -3.83
N ARG A 263 13.05 -23.83 -3.02
CA ARG A 263 11.64 -24.21 -2.93
C ARG A 263 10.82 -23.05 -2.41
N MET A 264 9.61 -22.80 -2.96
CA MET A 264 8.71 -21.73 -2.53
C MET A 264 7.37 -22.29 -2.01
N ILE A 265 7.03 -21.92 -0.77
CA ILE A 265 5.76 -22.24 -0.12
C ILE A 265 4.98 -20.94 0.09
N ILE A 266 3.72 -20.93 -0.35
CA ILE A 266 2.81 -19.80 -0.18
C ILE A 266 1.72 -20.17 0.81
N ILE A 267 1.56 -19.35 1.87
CA ILE A 267 0.53 -19.49 2.90
C ILE A 267 -0.44 -18.31 2.73
N ASP A 268 -1.61 -18.57 2.19
CA ASP A 268 -2.60 -17.54 1.84
C ASP A 268 -3.99 -18.18 1.70
N PRO A 269 -5.09 -17.52 2.10
CA PRO A 269 -6.44 -18.05 1.86
C PRO A 269 -6.81 -18.14 0.37
N ARG A 270 -6.09 -17.41 -0.51
CA ARG A 270 -6.24 -17.44 -1.97
C ARG A 270 -5.01 -18.04 -2.64
N TYR A 271 -5.22 -18.80 -3.71
CA TYR A 271 -4.17 -19.15 -4.66
C TYR A 271 -3.88 -17.94 -5.55
N THR A 272 -2.83 -17.22 -5.21
CA THR A 272 -2.50 -15.90 -5.76
C THR A 272 -1.70 -15.99 -7.06
N ASP A 273 -1.56 -14.87 -7.77
CA ASP A 273 -0.76 -14.83 -8.99
C ASP A 273 0.75 -14.87 -8.73
N THR A 274 1.21 -14.63 -7.51
CA THR A 274 2.61 -14.87 -7.13
C THR A 274 2.93 -16.35 -7.18
N GLY A 275 1.99 -17.18 -6.73
CA GLY A 275 2.10 -18.63 -6.76
C GLY A 275 1.85 -19.21 -8.14
N ALA A 276 0.82 -18.78 -8.83
CA ALA A 276 0.22 -19.45 -10.00
C ALA A 276 1.23 -20.03 -11.00
N GLY A 277 1.50 -21.34 -10.87
CA GLY A 277 2.44 -22.10 -11.69
C GLY A 277 3.92 -21.88 -11.37
N ARG A 278 4.24 -21.28 -10.23
CA ARG A 278 5.62 -20.98 -9.79
C ARG A 278 5.95 -21.51 -8.40
N GLU A 279 4.92 -21.68 -7.55
CA GLU A 279 5.10 -22.24 -6.22
C GLU A 279 5.38 -23.75 -6.29
N ASP A 280 6.10 -24.25 -5.28
CA ASP A 280 6.21 -25.68 -5.04
C ASP A 280 5.03 -26.16 -4.19
N GLU A 281 4.43 -25.25 -3.42
CA GLU A 281 3.28 -25.57 -2.61
C GLU A 281 2.46 -24.35 -2.20
N TRP A 282 1.12 -24.49 -2.25
CA TRP A 282 0.17 -23.57 -1.67
C TRP A 282 -0.50 -24.23 -0.45
N ILE A 283 -0.46 -23.54 0.69
CA ILE A 283 -1.12 -23.95 1.93
C ILE A 283 -2.25 -22.95 2.20
N PRO A 284 -3.50 -23.31 1.93
CA PRO A 284 -4.64 -22.48 2.28
C PRO A 284 -4.81 -22.41 3.80
N ILE A 285 -5.00 -21.17 4.32
CA ILE A 285 -5.15 -20.92 5.75
C ILE A 285 -6.40 -20.09 6.01
N ARG A 286 -7.11 -20.34 7.11
CA ARG A 286 -8.20 -19.45 7.54
C ARG A 286 -7.67 -18.06 7.88
N PRO A 287 -8.30 -16.98 7.38
CA PRO A 287 -7.85 -15.61 7.65
C PRO A 287 -7.74 -15.30 9.15
N GLY A 288 -6.63 -14.64 9.54
CA GLY A 288 -6.37 -14.24 10.92
C GLY A 288 -5.85 -15.33 11.85
N THR A 289 -5.49 -16.52 11.33
CA THR A 289 -5.03 -17.65 12.15
C THR A 289 -3.55 -17.99 12.02
N ASP A 290 -2.78 -17.14 11.35
CA ASP A 290 -1.35 -17.34 11.11
C ASP A 290 -0.55 -17.52 12.41
N ALA A 291 -0.90 -16.77 13.47
CA ALA A 291 -0.25 -16.90 14.78
C ALA A 291 -0.47 -18.28 15.43
N ALA A 292 -1.62 -18.92 15.20
CA ALA A 292 -1.87 -20.29 15.65
C ALA A 292 -1.01 -21.30 14.88
N LEU A 293 -0.89 -21.12 13.56
CA LEU A 293 0.02 -21.95 12.75
C LEU A 293 1.44 -21.83 13.26
N VAL A 294 1.96 -20.60 13.40
CA VAL A 294 3.34 -20.37 13.86
C VAL A 294 3.58 -20.95 15.25
N SER A 295 2.62 -20.81 16.17
CA SER A 295 2.74 -21.41 17.51
C SER A 295 2.91 -22.92 17.47
N ALA A 296 2.19 -23.63 16.57
CA ALA A 296 2.35 -25.07 16.41
C ALA A 296 3.64 -25.47 15.69
N LEU A 297 4.09 -24.65 14.71
CA LEU A 297 5.42 -24.84 14.09
C LEU A 297 6.51 -24.71 15.16
N ALA A 298 6.40 -23.71 16.04
CA ALA A 298 7.31 -23.52 17.17
C ALA A 298 7.26 -24.70 18.15
N TRP A 299 6.07 -25.25 18.42
CA TRP A 299 5.93 -26.42 19.29
C TRP A 299 6.71 -27.64 18.76
N VAL A 300 6.61 -27.92 17.45
CA VAL A 300 7.39 -28.98 16.81
C VAL A 300 8.88 -28.69 16.90
N MET A 301 9.30 -27.47 16.57
CA MET A 301 10.73 -27.07 16.59
C MET A 301 11.32 -27.19 18.00
N ILE A 302 10.57 -26.80 19.04
CA ILE A 302 11.02 -26.87 20.44
C ILE A 302 11.09 -28.32 20.94
N THR A 303 10.05 -29.10 20.69
CA THR A 303 9.98 -30.49 21.18
C THR A 303 10.93 -31.42 20.44
N GLU A 304 11.29 -31.15 19.21
CA GLU A 304 12.25 -31.93 18.42
C GLU A 304 13.68 -31.35 18.46
N ASN A 305 13.94 -30.31 19.29
CA ASN A 305 15.24 -29.61 19.40
C ASN A 305 15.77 -29.08 18.08
N LEU A 306 14.92 -28.45 17.29
CA LEU A 306 15.24 -27.88 15.99
C LEU A 306 15.51 -26.36 16.02
N VAL A 307 15.41 -25.72 17.19
CA VAL A 307 15.68 -24.28 17.36
C VAL A 307 17.18 -23.99 17.38
N ASP A 308 17.57 -22.79 16.97
CA ASP A 308 18.93 -22.28 17.14
C ASP A 308 19.09 -21.66 18.54
N GLN A 309 19.39 -22.51 19.55
CA GLN A 309 19.52 -22.07 20.94
C GLN A 309 20.64 -21.04 21.10
N ALA A 310 21.74 -21.18 20.36
CA ALA A 310 22.85 -20.22 20.46
C ALA A 310 22.45 -18.82 19.97
N PHE A 311 21.66 -18.74 18.92
CA PHE A 311 21.09 -17.48 18.45
C PHE A 311 20.15 -16.88 19.50
N LEU A 312 19.26 -17.67 20.05
CA LEU A 312 18.28 -17.23 21.05
C LEU A 312 18.97 -16.70 22.31
N ASP A 313 20.00 -17.38 22.80
CA ASP A 313 20.77 -16.96 23.99
C ASP A 313 21.53 -15.65 23.77
N ASN A 314 22.11 -15.45 22.60
CA ASN A 314 22.98 -14.31 22.34
C ASN A 314 22.23 -13.05 21.87
N TYR A 315 21.18 -13.21 21.08
CA TYR A 315 20.54 -12.09 20.35
C TYR A 315 19.12 -11.76 20.84
N CYS A 316 18.51 -12.61 21.70
CA CYS A 316 17.10 -12.47 22.04
C CYS A 316 16.87 -12.31 23.56
N VAL A 317 15.69 -11.77 23.89
CA VAL A 317 15.16 -11.63 25.25
C VAL A 317 13.77 -12.27 25.29
N GLY A 318 13.50 -13.12 26.30
CA GLY A 318 12.18 -13.66 26.59
C GLY A 318 11.84 -14.98 25.85
N TYR A 319 12.83 -15.71 25.32
CA TYR A 319 12.59 -17.03 24.75
C TYR A 319 12.32 -18.09 25.81
N ASP A 320 13.15 -18.16 26.84
CA ASP A 320 13.08 -19.13 27.95
C ASP A 320 13.39 -18.45 29.29
N GLU A 321 13.44 -19.23 30.37
CA GLU A 321 13.73 -18.75 31.74
C GLU A 321 15.11 -18.06 31.86
N LYS A 322 16.07 -18.45 31.01
CA LYS A 322 17.42 -17.89 31.00
C LYS A 322 17.46 -16.47 30.42
N THR A 323 16.62 -16.21 29.45
CA THR A 323 16.57 -14.94 28.70
C THR A 323 15.39 -14.05 29.11
N LEU A 324 14.52 -14.50 30.03
CA LEU A 324 13.39 -13.73 30.53
C LEU A 324 13.88 -12.53 31.37
N PRO A 325 13.34 -11.30 31.19
CA PRO A 325 13.62 -10.18 32.07
C PRO A 325 13.35 -10.50 33.54
N ALA A 326 14.22 -10.03 34.46
CA ALA A 326 14.18 -10.39 35.87
C ALA A 326 12.89 -9.91 36.61
N ASP A 327 12.25 -8.87 36.09
CA ASP A 327 11.01 -8.28 36.60
C ASP A 327 9.74 -8.89 35.96
N ALA A 328 9.88 -9.75 34.96
CA ALA A 328 8.76 -10.44 34.33
C ALA A 328 8.24 -11.58 35.22
N PRO A 329 6.93 -11.93 35.15
CA PRO A 329 6.38 -13.08 35.85
C PRO A 329 7.09 -14.38 35.48
N ALA A 330 7.24 -15.28 36.43
CA ALA A 330 7.76 -16.62 36.15
C ALA A 330 6.94 -17.31 35.05
N ASN A 331 7.59 -18.06 34.16
CA ASN A 331 6.97 -18.73 33.01
C ASN A 331 6.32 -17.76 31.96
N ALA A 332 6.54 -16.44 32.05
CA ALA A 332 6.07 -15.49 31.03
C ALA A 332 6.97 -15.47 29.79
N HIS A 333 7.73 -16.52 29.53
CA HIS A 333 8.57 -16.64 28.34
C HIS A 333 7.91 -17.46 27.22
N TYR A 334 8.39 -17.26 25.99
CA TYR A 334 7.78 -17.86 24.80
C TYR A 334 7.73 -19.39 24.82
N LYS A 335 8.81 -20.05 25.27
CA LYS A 335 8.87 -21.51 25.38
C LYS A 335 7.81 -22.06 26.32
N ALA A 336 7.55 -21.40 27.45
CA ALA A 336 6.48 -21.80 28.38
C ALA A 336 5.09 -21.65 27.75
N TYR A 337 4.85 -20.53 27.06
CA TYR A 337 3.59 -20.30 26.29
C TYR A 337 3.35 -21.44 25.29
N ILE A 338 4.37 -21.77 24.47
CA ILE A 338 4.24 -22.83 23.44
C ILE A 338 3.98 -24.22 24.06
N LEU A 339 4.65 -24.55 25.15
CA LEU A 339 4.53 -25.86 25.81
C LEU A 339 3.30 -26.00 26.73
N GLY A 340 2.49 -24.95 26.87
CA GLY A 340 1.32 -24.96 27.76
C GLY A 340 1.67 -24.83 29.26
N GLN A 341 2.81 -24.20 29.55
CA GLN A 341 3.28 -23.92 30.90
C GLN A 341 3.10 -22.41 31.23
N GLY A 342 2.59 -21.62 30.30
CA GLY A 342 2.24 -20.21 30.47
C GLY A 342 0.84 -20.04 31.06
N ASP A 343 0.35 -18.79 31.08
CA ASP A 343 -0.90 -18.39 31.77
C ASP A 343 -2.16 -19.10 31.28
N ASP A 344 -2.24 -19.47 30.01
CA ASP A 344 -3.41 -20.12 29.41
C ASP A 344 -3.41 -21.66 29.63
N GLY A 345 -2.30 -22.26 30.07
CA GLY A 345 -2.18 -23.67 30.32
C GLY A 345 -2.38 -24.57 29.11
N VAL A 346 -2.35 -24.04 27.89
CA VAL A 346 -2.67 -24.76 26.66
C VAL A 346 -1.41 -24.97 25.81
N ALA A 347 -1.02 -26.24 25.59
CA ALA A 347 0.05 -26.58 24.66
C ALA A 347 -0.37 -26.29 23.20
N LYS A 348 0.49 -25.65 22.44
CA LYS A 348 0.24 -25.21 21.07
C LYS A 348 0.58 -26.32 20.07
N THR A 349 -0.02 -27.49 20.26
CA THR A 349 0.26 -28.68 19.44
C THR A 349 -0.23 -28.52 17.98
N PRO A 350 0.28 -29.32 17.03
CA PRO A 350 -0.25 -29.36 15.67
C PRO A 350 -1.76 -29.67 15.61
N GLU A 351 -2.31 -30.50 16.51
CA GLU A 351 -3.75 -30.80 16.58
C GLU A 351 -4.56 -29.58 17.05
N TRP A 352 -4.03 -28.81 18.00
CA TRP A 352 -4.65 -27.55 18.43
C TRP A 352 -4.72 -26.59 17.27
N ALA A 353 -3.61 -26.35 16.56
CA ALA A 353 -3.56 -25.42 15.43
C ALA A 353 -4.38 -25.88 14.22
N SER A 354 -4.42 -27.20 13.95
CA SER A 354 -5.21 -27.76 12.84
C SER A 354 -6.69 -27.41 12.95
N ARG A 355 -7.26 -27.47 14.15
CA ARG A 355 -8.67 -27.05 14.39
C ARG A 355 -8.90 -25.59 14.09
N ILE A 356 -7.94 -24.73 14.41
CA ILE A 356 -8.03 -23.27 14.23
C ILE A 356 -7.79 -22.89 12.77
N THR A 357 -6.70 -23.37 12.18
CA THR A 357 -6.22 -22.93 10.86
C THR A 357 -6.88 -23.65 9.69
N GLY A 358 -7.40 -24.85 9.92
CA GLY A 358 -7.88 -25.76 8.88
C GLY A 358 -6.77 -26.53 8.14
N ILE A 359 -5.51 -26.40 8.56
CA ILE A 359 -4.37 -27.08 7.95
C ILE A 359 -4.21 -28.46 8.62
N PRO A 360 -4.02 -29.56 7.86
CA PRO A 360 -3.82 -30.90 8.41
C PRO A 360 -2.59 -31.01 9.32
N VAL A 361 -2.66 -31.86 10.37
CA VAL A 361 -1.60 -32.02 11.38
C VAL A 361 -0.27 -32.44 10.78
N ASP A 362 -0.28 -33.45 9.91
CA ASP A 362 0.91 -33.94 9.21
C ASP A 362 1.57 -32.84 8.36
N ARG A 363 0.76 -31.95 7.80
CA ARG A 363 1.24 -30.80 7.01
C ARG A 363 1.93 -29.76 7.90
N ILE A 364 1.39 -29.49 9.09
CA ILE A 364 2.00 -28.57 10.07
C ILE A 364 3.36 -29.14 10.52
N VAL A 365 3.41 -30.42 10.87
CA VAL A 365 4.65 -31.07 11.31
C VAL A 365 5.71 -31.06 10.20
N LYS A 366 5.32 -31.39 8.96
CA LYS A 366 6.22 -31.36 7.81
C LYS A 366 6.77 -29.96 7.56
N LEU A 367 5.91 -28.92 7.58
CA LEU A 367 6.31 -27.53 7.38
C LEU A 367 7.30 -27.03 8.45
N ALA A 368 7.08 -27.40 9.72
CA ALA A 368 7.98 -27.05 10.82
C ALA A 368 9.39 -27.61 10.60
N ARG A 369 9.49 -28.90 10.24
CA ARG A 369 10.76 -29.56 9.96
C ARG A 369 11.45 -29.00 8.72
N GLU A 370 10.67 -28.65 7.69
CA GLU A 370 11.18 -28.08 6.45
C GLU A 370 11.79 -26.68 6.69
N ILE A 371 11.07 -25.80 7.42
CA ILE A 371 11.59 -24.47 7.80
C ILE A 371 12.83 -24.57 8.68
N ALA A 372 12.82 -25.45 9.70
CA ALA A 372 13.96 -25.61 10.59
C ALA A 372 15.18 -26.25 9.92
N GLY A 373 14.95 -27.10 8.93
CA GLY A 373 16.01 -27.79 8.16
C GLY A 373 16.67 -26.91 7.10
N ALA A 374 15.95 -25.89 6.59
CA ALA A 374 16.50 -25.00 5.58
C ALA A 374 17.52 -24.02 6.20
N LYS A 375 18.72 -24.00 5.64
CA LYS A 375 19.86 -23.18 6.12
C LYS A 375 20.50 -22.45 4.93
N PRO A 376 20.04 -21.22 4.59
CA PRO A 376 19.00 -20.40 5.26
C PRO A 376 17.60 -20.54 4.65
N ALA A 377 16.60 -20.05 5.39
CA ALA A 377 15.23 -19.86 4.94
C ALA A 377 14.87 -18.37 4.85
N PHE A 378 14.33 -17.95 3.71
CA PHE A 378 13.77 -16.62 3.48
C PHE A 378 12.28 -16.63 3.84
N ILE A 379 11.92 -16.10 5.00
CA ILE A 379 10.56 -16.06 5.50
C ILE A 379 10.08 -14.62 5.47
N ALA A 380 9.06 -14.32 4.65
CA ALA A 380 8.50 -12.99 4.54
C ALA A 380 6.99 -12.99 4.73
N GLN A 381 6.50 -11.96 5.42
CA GLN A 381 5.07 -11.66 5.46
C GLN A 381 4.77 -10.44 4.59
N GLY A 382 3.69 -10.54 3.80
CA GLY A 382 3.10 -9.37 3.15
C GLY A 382 2.26 -8.56 4.14
N TRP A 383 1.45 -7.68 3.61
CA TRP A 383 0.57 -6.88 4.46
C TRP A 383 -0.83 -7.48 4.64
N GLY A 384 -1.09 -8.68 4.08
CA GLY A 384 -2.33 -9.43 4.26
C GLY A 384 -2.56 -9.83 5.73
N PRO A 385 -1.64 -10.60 6.34
CA PRO A 385 -1.79 -11.14 7.70
C PRO A 385 -2.00 -10.06 8.77
N GLN A 386 -1.34 -8.92 8.67
CA GLN A 386 -1.46 -7.83 9.65
C GLN A 386 -2.78 -7.05 9.56
N ARG A 387 -3.57 -7.21 8.48
CA ARG A 387 -4.85 -6.49 8.30
C ARG A 387 -6.04 -7.12 9.01
N HIS A 388 -5.78 -7.86 10.06
CA HIS A 388 -6.78 -8.45 10.94
C HIS A 388 -6.86 -7.69 12.27
N SER A 389 -7.93 -7.94 13.03
CA SER A 389 -8.12 -7.34 14.35
C SER A 389 -7.02 -7.74 15.36
N ASN A 390 -6.34 -8.86 15.12
CA ASN A 390 -5.19 -9.34 15.88
C ASN A 390 -3.86 -9.16 15.13
N GLY A 391 -3.79 -8.26 14.16
CA GLY A 391 -2.70 -8.13 13.20
C GLY A 391 -1.33 -7.81 13.79
N GLU A 392 -1.28 -7.11 14.92
CA GLU A 392 -0.04 -6.85 15.65
C GLU A 392 0.58 -8.14 16.22
N LEU A 393 -0.26 -8.99 16.80
CA LEU A 393 0.15 -10.30 17.33
C LEU A 393 0.56 -11.26 16.21
N VAL A 394 -0.21 -11.29 15.12
CA VAL A 394 0.10 -12.08 13.92
C VAL A 394 1.45 -11.69 13.33
N SER A 395 1.73 -10.41 13.23
CA SER A 395 3.00 -9.92 12.66
C SER A 395 4.20 -10.33 13.51
N ARG A 396 4.09 -10.21 14.83
CA ARG A 396 5.12 -10.66 15.77
C ARG A 396 5.28 -12.18 15.75
N ALA A 397 4.18 -12.92 15.64
CA ALA A 397 4.22 -14.38 15.57
C ALA A 397 4.97 -14.87 14.33
N ILE A 398 4.70 -14.33 13.14
CA ILE A 398 5.41 -14.74 11.91
C ILE A 398 6.92 -14.49 12.04
N ALA A 399 7.32 -13.37 12.65
CA ALA A 399 8.72 -13.05 12.91
C ALA A 399 9.43 -14.10 13.83
N MET A 400 8.68 -14.85 14.62
CA MET A 400 9.27 -15.90 15.46
C MET A 400 9.94 -17.01 14.64
N LEU A 401 9.47 -17.32 13.42
CA LEU A 401 10.05 -18.40 12.61
C LEU A 401 11.53 -18.14 12.27
N PRO A 402 11.92 -17.00 11.66
CA PRO A 402 13.34 -16.72 11.45
C PRO A 402 14.13 -16.50 12.75
N ILE A 403 13.49 -16.03 13.82
CA ILE A 403 14.12 -15.87 15.14
C ILE A 403 14.47 -17.23 15.73
N LEU A 404 13.54 -18.17 15.75
CA LEU A 404 13.76 -19.52 16.30
C LEU A 404 14.82 -20.32 15.52
N THR A 405 14.98 -20.04 14.24
CA THR A 405 15.87 -20.77 13.33
C THR A 405 17.19 -20.04 13.02
N GLY A 406 17.41 -18.85 13.64
CA GLY A 406 18.65 -18.08 13.49
C GLY A 406 18.84 -17.45 12.10
N ASN A 407 17.76 -17.22 11.33
CA ASN A 407 17.80 -16.70 9.96
C ASN A 407 17.82 -15.16 9.87
N VAL A 408 17.86 -14.44 10.99
CA VAL A 408 17.91 -12.97 11.03
C VAL A 408 19.35 -12.47 10.89
N GLY A 409 19.57 -11.52 10.01
CA GLY A 409 20.86 -10.84 9.85
C GLY A 409 21.90 -11.60 9.02
N ILE A 410 21.48 -12.58 8.22
CA ILE A 410 22.36 -13.38 7.36
C ILE A 410 21.86 -13.36 5.91
N ASN A 411 22.78 -13.58 4.96
CA ASN A 411 22.41 -13.75 3.55
C ASN A 411 21.49 -14.97 3.36
N GLY A 412 20.49 -14.81 2.50
CA GLY A 412 19.47 -15.82 2.20
C GLY A 412 18.44 -16.03 3.30
N GLY A 413 18.62 -15.40 4.48
CA GLY A 413 17.63 -15.33 5.53
C GLY A 413 16.69 -14.13 5.37
N ASN A 414 15.86 -13.88 6.39
CA ASN A 414 15.03 -12.68 6.49
C ASN A 414 14.62 -12.48 7.95
N SER A 415 14.06 -11.32 8.30
CA SER A 415 13.57 -11.01 9.64
C SER A 415 12.12 -11.48 9.92
N GLY A 416 11.42 -12.02 8.92
CA GLY A 416 9.98 -12.27 8.99
C GLY A 416 9.14 -11.02 8.68
N ALA A 417 9.76 -9.88 8.45
CA ALA A 417 9.10 -8.70 7.87
C ALA A 417 8.92 -8.88 6.34
N ARG A 418 8.30 -7.90 5.70
CA ARG A 418 8.28 -7.83 4.25
C ARG A 418 9.70 -7.63 3.72
N GLU A 419 9.95 -8.07 2.50
CA GLU A 419 11.22 -7.84 1.79
C GLU A 419 11.62 -6.35 1.75
N GLY A 420 12.88 -6.08 1.95
CA GLY A 420 13.50 -4.77 1.86
C GLY A 420 14.08 -4.47 0.48
N ALA A 421 14.81 -3.36 0.36
CA ALA A 421 15.47 -2.96 -0.86
C ALA A 421 16.65 -2.03 -0.58
N TYR A 422 17.63 -2.03 -1.46
CA TYR A 422 18.64 -0.98 -1.53
C TYR A 422 17.99 0.37 -1.84
N ALA A 423 18.42 1.43 -1.19
CA ALA A 423 17.97 2.80 -1.42
C ALA A 423 19.15 3.78 -1.45
N MET A 424 19.20 4.61 -2.49
CA MET A 424 20.17 5.71 -2.58
C MET A 424 19.78 6.86 -1.61
N PRO A 425 20.75 7.51 -0.97
CA PRO A 425 20.51 8.64 -0.08
C PRO A 425 20.19 9.93 -0.86
N PHE A 426 19.01 9.99 -1.49
CA PHE A 426 18.58 11.15 -2.27
C PHE A 426 17.80 12.14 -1.40
N GLU A 427 18.16 13.43 -1.49
CA GLU A 427 17.55 14.49 -0.69
C GLU A 427 16.09 14.79 -1.13
N ARG A 428 15.27 15.10 -0.14
CA ARG A 428 13.85 15.35 -0.32
C ARG A 428 13.45 16.74 0.12
N MET A 429 12.30 17.21 -0.36
CA MET A 429 11.72 18.49 0.04
C MET A 429 11.56 18.57 1.57
N PRO A 430 12.21 19.51 2.24
CA PRO A 430 12.09 19.71 3.68
C PRO A 430 10.69 20.25 4.03
N THR A 431 10.07 19.70 5.08
CA THR A 431 8.73 20.10 5.50
C THR A 431 8.68 20.97 6.74
N LEU A 432 9.85 21.28 7.33
CA LEU A 432 9.98 21.95 8.61
C LEU A 432 9.37 21.12 9.76
N GLU A 433 9.57 21.56 10.99
CA GLU A 433 9.00 20.90 12.17
C GLU A 433 7.52 21.30 12.35
N ASN A 434 6.70 20.35 12.75
CA ASN A 434 5.31 20.61 13.13
C ASN A 434 5.29 21.07 14.60
N PRO A 435 4.86 22.31 14.89
CA PRO A 435 4.76 22.80 16.27
C PRO A 435 3.72 22.05 17.13
N VAL A 436 2.72 21.44 16.48
CA VAL A 436 1.70 20.62 17.17
C VAL A 436 2.24 19.21 17.37
N GLN A 437 2.50 18.84 18.62
CA GLN A 437 3.05 17.53 18.98
C GLN A 437 1.98 16.45 19.18
N THR A 438 0.71 16.84 19.30
CA THR A 438 -0.40 15.91 19.45
C THR A 438 -0.63 15.13 18.16
N SER A 439 -0.83 13.83 18.31
CA SER A 439 -1.13 12.96 17.16
C SER A 439 -2.19 11.90 17.48
N ILE A 440 -2.91 11.47 16.44
CA ILE A 440 -3.88 10.38 16.47
C ILE A 440 -3.48 9.30 15.47
N SER A 441 -4.02 8.09 15.61
CA SER A 441 -3.92 7.11 14.53
C SER A 441 -4.59 7.65 13.26
N MET A 442 -3.95 7.44 12.14
CA MET A 442 -4.48 7.85 10.83
C MET A 442 -5.85 7.22 10.51
N PHE A 443 -6.19 6.10 11.12
CA PHE A 443 -7.49 5.46 10.96
C PHE A 443 -8.60 6.11 11.81
N MET A 444 -8.27 6.88 12.85
CA MET A 444 -9.21 7.42 13.84
C MET A 444 -9.72 8.84 13.52
N TRP A 445 -9.52 9.35 12.30
CA TRP A 445 -9.89 10.73 11.96
C TRP A 445 -11.39 11.00 11.98
N THR A 446 -12.24 10.01 11.69
CA THR A 446 -13.69 10.13 11.78
C THR A 446 -14.15 10.24 13.25
N ASP A 447 -13.53 9.47 14.15
CA ASP A 447 -13.73 9.61 15.59
C ASP A 447 -13.29 11.00 16.08
N ALA A 448 -12.16 11.51 15.56
CA ALA A 448 -11.68 12.84 15.91
C ALA A 448 -12.58 13.98 15.39
N ILE A 449 -13.37 13.76 14.34
CA ILE A 449 -14.44 14.69 13.94
C ILE A 449 -15.62 14.61 14.90
N GLU A 450 -16.12 13.40 15.23
CA GLU A 450 -17.34 13.19 16.00
C GLU A 450 -17.18 13.49 17.48
N ARG A 451 -16.10 13.01 18.09
CA ARG A 451 -15.87 13.01 19.54
C ARG A 451 -14.44 13.40 19.92
N GLY A 452 -13.75 14.22 19.10
CA GLY A 452 -12.34 14.54 19.29
C GLY A 452 -11.97 14.91 20.73
N ALA A 453 -12.71 15.85 21.35
CA ALA A 453 -12.44 16.27 22.73
C ALA A 453 -12.67 15.15 23.80
N GLU A 454 -13.22 14.01 23.44
CA GLU A 454 -13.40 12.83 24.30
C GLU A 454 -12.32 11.75 24.07
N MET A 455 -11.51 11.89 23.01
CA MET A 455 -10.49 10.91 22.69
C MET A 455 -9.29 11.00 23.64
N THR A 456 -8.91 9.86 24.22
CA THR A 456 -7.85 9.78 25.24
C THR A 456 -6.65 8.95 24.77
N ALA A 457 -5.53 9.15 25.46
CA ALA A 457 -4.31 8.35 25.22
C ALA A 457 -4.54 6.87 25.52
N LEU A 458 -5.19 6.53 26.63
CA LEU A 458 -5.34 5.16 27.12
C LEU A 458 -6.37 4.33 26.32
N ARG A 459 -7.45 4.97 25.84
CA ARG A 459 -8.49 4.29 25.07
C ARG A 459 -8.28 4.39 23.56
N ASP A 460 -7.99 5.60 23.07
CA ASP A 460 -8.00 5.92 21.64
C ASP A 460 -6.60 6.06 21.05
N GLY A 461 -5.56 5.94 21.86
CA GLY A 461 -4.17 6.04 21.42
C GLY A 461 -3.73 7.45 21.04
N VAL A 462 -4.31 8.50 21.64
CA VAL A 462 -3.82 9.88 21.48
C VAL A 462 -2.38 9.95 22.01
N ARG A 463 -1.47 10.56 21.24
CA ARG A 463 -0.07 10.74 21.63
C ARG A 463 0.25 12.21 21.82
N GLY A 464 1.25 12.50 22.64
CA GLY A 464 1.72 13.86 22.95
C GLY A 464 0.94 14.56 24.07
N LYS A 465 -0.25 14.07 24.42
CA LYS A 465 -1.07 14.53 25.57
C LYS A 465 -2.08 13.47 26.01
N ALA A 466 -2.72 13.69 27.16
CA ALA A 466 -3.67 12.72 27.71
C ALA A 466 -4.98 12.62 26.90
N LYS A 467 -5.40 13.69 26.25
CA LYS A 467 -6.59 13.73 25.37
C LYS A 467 -6.51 14.88 24.37
N LEU A 468 -7.31 14.85 23.31
CA LEU A 468 -7.46 15.97 22.38
C LEU A 468 -8.21 17.13 23.05
N ASP A 469 -7.84 18.35 22.69
CA ASP A 469 -8.53 19.57 23.17
C ASP A 469 -9.74 19.92 22.33
N VAL A 470 -9.70 19.61 21.02
CA VAL A 470 -10.68 20.05 20.03
C VAL A 470 -10.90 18.97 18.96
N PRO A 471 -12.12 18.83 18.41
CA PRO A 471 -12.36 17.97 17.27
C PRO A 471 -11.75 18.55 15.98
N ILE A 472 -11.58 17.70 14.96
CA ILE A 472 -11.17 18.14 13.63
C ILE A 472 -12.26 19.03 13.03
N LYS A 473 -11.89 20.25 12.63
CA LYS A 473 -12.73 21.27 11.99
C LYS A 473 -12.40 21.51 10.53
N MET A 474 -11.18 21.21 10.13
CA MET A 474 -10.74 21.35 8.74
C MET A 474 -9.93 20.13 8.30
N ILE A 475 -10.18 19.69 7.06
CA ILE A 475 -9.46 18.58 6.43
C ILE A 475 -8.85 19.05 5.11
N TRP A 476 -7.56 18.77 4.94
CA TRP A 476 -6.89 18.72 3.66
C TRP A 476 -6.89 17.29 3.13
N ASN A 477 -7.36 17.08 1.89
CA ASN A 477 -7.30 15.79 1.20
C ASN A 477 -6.58 15.98 -0.13
N TYR A 478 -5.31 15.59 -0.18
CA TYR A 478 -4.46 15.75 -1.35
C TYR A 478 -4.13 14.41 -2.00
N ALA A 479 -4.40 14.29 -3.30
CA ALA A 479 -4.09 13.12 -4.13
C ALA A 479 -4.49 11.80 -3.46
N GLY A 480 -5.67 11.78 -2.84
CA GLY A 480 -6.17 10.65 -2.07
C GLY A 480 -7.69 10.50 -2.16
N ASN A 481 -8.16 9.28 -2.42
CA ASN A 481 -9.59 8.94 -2.39
C ASN A 481 -9.99 8.39 -1.00
N CYS A 482 -9.48 9.02 0.08
CA CYS A 482 -9.59 8.50 1.44
C CYS A 482 -10.85 8.95 2.17
N LEU A 483 -11.38 10.15 1.91
CA LEU A 483 -12.53 10.70 2.62
C LEU A 483 -13.73 9.75 2.68
N ILE A 484 -14.05 9.11 1.58
CA ILE A 484 -15.20 8.19 1.52
C ILE A 484 -14.81 6.80 1.03
N ASN A 485 -13.90 6.68 0.08
CA ASN A 485 -13.67 5.42 -0.62
C ASN A 485 -12.77 4.44 0.15
N GLN A 486 -11.73 4.94 0.82
CA GLN A 486 -10.75 4.10 1.51
C GLN A 486 -11.09 3.88 2.99
N HIS A 487 -11.84 4.78 3.60
CA HIS A 487 -12.23 4.61 4.99
C HIS A 487 -13.36 3.58 5.13
N SER A 488 -13.34 2.84 6.22
CA SER A 488 -14.30 1.77 6.51
C SER A 488 -15.69 2.31 6.82
N GLN A 489 -16.72 1.44 6.80
CA GLN A 489 -18.11 1.78 7.14
C GLN A 489 -18.60 3.02 6.38
N ILE A 490 -18.49 2.99 5.06
CA ILE A 490 -18.70 4.16 4.18
C ILE A 490 -20.03 4.86 4.45
N ASN A 491 -21.11 4.13 4.73
CA ASN A 491 -22.41 4.73 5.00
C ASN A 491 -22.39 5.63 6.24
N ARG A 492 -21.69 5.20 7.31
CA ARG A 492 -21.46 6.03 8.50
C ARG A 492 -20.53 7.22 8.21
N THR A 493 -19.45 6.98 7.49
CA THR A 493 -18.51 8.04 7.08
C THR A 493 -19.23 9.12 6.25
N HIS A 494 -20.13 8.71 5.35
CA HIS A 494 -20.99 9.63 4.61
C HIS A 494 -21.81 10.54 5.53
N GLU A 495 -22.46 9.99 6.56
CA GLU A 495 -23.27 10.74 7.53
C GLU A 495 -22.40 11.74 8.33
N ILE A 496 -21.22 11.31 8.78
CA ILE A 496 -20.27 12.19 9.49
C ILE A 496 -19.85 13.37 8.61
N LEU A 497 -19.50 13.11 7.36
CA LEU A 497 -19.01 14.14 6.43
C LEU A 497 -20.11 15.10 5.95
N GLN A 498 -21.37 14.65 5.91
CA GLN A 498 -22.51 15.50 5.56
C GLN A 498 -22.87 16.53 6.65
N ASP A 499 -22.47 16.27 7.88
CA ASP A 499 -22.71 17.20 9.00
C ASP A 499 -21.64 18.30 9.03
N GLU A 500 -21.96 19.42 8.39
CA GLU A 500 -21.05 20.58 8.28
C GLU A 500 -20.78 21.26 9.64
N THR A 501 -21.59 20.98 10.68
CA THR A 501 -21.34 21.50 12.02
C THR A 501 -20.18 20.81 12.73
N LYS A 502 -19.91 19.56 12.33
CA LYS A 502 -18.79 18.76 12.87
C LYS A 502 -17.47 19.18 12.22
N CYS A 503 -17.34 19.00 10.91
CA CYS A 503 -16.18 19.44 10.14
C CYS A 503 -16.58 20.58 9.21
N GLU A 504 -16.04 21.79 9.44
CA GLU A 504 -16.54 23.02 8.81
C GLU A 504 -15.96 23.24 7.41
N LEU A 505 -14.77 22.69 7.10
CA LEU A 505 -14.12 22.85 5.80
C LEU A 505 -13.41 21.58 5.35
N ILE A 506 -13.73 21.13 4.14
CA ILE A 506 -13.03 20.04 3.45
C ILE A 506 -12.47 20.58 2.13
N VAL A 507 -11.14 20.59 2.02
CA VAL A 507 -10.44 20.99 0.81
C VAL A 507 -9.88 19.73 0.12
N VAL A 508 -10.28 19.52 -1.12
CA VAL A 508 -9.75 18.41 -1.93
C VAL A 508 -8.90 18.97 -3.07
N ILE A 509 -7.69 18.47 -3.18
CA ILE A 509 -6.77 18.72 -4.30
C ILE A 509 -6.54 17.39 -5.01
N ASP A 510 -7.04 17.27 -6.22
CA ASP A 510 -6.92 16.04 -7.03
C ASP A 510 -6.94 16.41 -8.52
N ASN A 511 -6.64 15.45 -9.37
CA ASN A 511 -6.72 15.64 -10.82
C ASN A 511 -7.94 14.99 -11.49
N HIS A 512 -8.75 14.23 -10.71
CA HIS A 512 -9.99 13.58 -11.20
C HIS A 512 -11.14 13.77 -10.21
N MET A 513 -12.38 13.68 -10.73
CA MET A 513 -13.59 13.67 -9.92
C MET A 513 -13.77 12.30 -9.26
N THR A 514 -12.98 12.05 -8.21
CA THR A 514 -13.04 10.82 -7.41
C THR A 514 -14.30 10.78 -6.52
N SER A 515 -14.58 9.63 -5.91
CA SER A 515 -15.67 9.54 -4.92
C SER A 515 -15.47 10.53 -3.77
N SER A 516 -14.23 10.71 -3.31
CA SER A 516 -13.88 11.68 -2.26
C SER A 516 -13.96 13.14 -2.72
N ALA A 517 -13.68 13.43 -3.99
CA ALA A 517 -13.80 14.77 -4.55
C ALA A 517 -15.24 15.33 -4.42
N LYS A 518 -16.25 14.46 -4.47
CA LYS A 518 -17.66 14.85 -4.30
C LYS A 518 -18.00 15.41 -2.92
N TYR A 519 -17.12 15.22 -1.93
CA TYR A 519 -17.29 15.70 -0.54
C TYR A 519 -16.55 17.02 -0.25
N ALA A 520 -15.85 17.58 -1.23
CA ALA A 520 -15.13 18.84 -1.07
C ALA A 520 -16.09 20.02 -0.89
N ASP A 521 -15.71 20.99 -0.06
CA ASP A 521 -16.28 22.35 -0.05
C ASP A 521 -15.56 23.23 -1.09
N LEU A 522 -14.22 23.06 -1.17
CA LEU A 522 -13.38 23.60 -2.21
C LEU A 522 -12.66 22.46 -2.93
N LEU A 523 -12.81 22.38 -4.24
CA LEU A 523 -12.20 21.38 -5.11
C LEU A 523 -11.23 22.04 -6.09
N LEU A 524 -9.95 21.74 -5.94
CA LEU A 524 -8.87 22.38 -6.67
C LEU A 524 -8.19 21.41 -7.64
N PRO A 525 -8.07 21.76 -8.94
CA PRO A 525 -7.53 20.88 -9.95
C PRO A 525 -6.00 20.87 -9.96
N ASP A 526 -5.39 19.71 -9.63
CA ASP A 526 -3.95 19.49 -9.68
C ASP A 526 -3.47 19.03 -11.07
N CYS A 527 -2.22 19.34 -11.39
CA CYS A 527 -1.52 18.81 -12.54
C CYS A 527 -1.23 17.33 -12.38
N THR A 528 -1.30 16.55 -13.46
CA THR A 528 -0.78 15.18 -13.49
C THR A 528 0.76 15.18 -13.56
N ALA A 529 1.38 14.03 -13.34
CA ALA A 529 2.84 13.88 -13.48
C ALA A 529 3.39 14.25 -14.87
N SER A 530 2.56 14.21 -15.91
CA SER A 530 2.96 14.62 -17.27
C SER A 530 2.90 16.14 -17.52
N GLU A 531 2.27 16.89 -16.62
CA GLU A 531 2.01 18.33 -16.74
C GLU A 531 2.94 19.20 -15.87
N GLN A 532 3.84 18.58 -15.12
CA GLN A 532 4.79 19.27 -14.23
C GLN A 532 6.11 18.50 -14.14
N MET A 533 7.14 19.13 -13.60
CA MET A 533 8.43 18.45 -13.37
C MET A 533 8.56 18.03 -11.90
N ASP A 534 9.20 16.87 -11.67
CA ASP A 534 9.52 16.36 -10.34
C ASP A 534 10.60 15.28 -10.42
N PHE A 535 11.17 14.86 -9.29
CA PHE A 535 11.93 13.62 -9.19
C PHE A 535 11.02 12.50 -8.69
N ALA A 536 11.08 11.34 -9.32
CA ALA A 536 10.45 10.13 -8.80
C ALA A 536 11.51 9.23 -8.14
N LEU A 537 11.26 8.95 -6.87
CA LEU A 537 12.16 8.29 -5.93
C LEU A 537 11.48 7.07 -5.28
N ASP A 538 12.23 6.32 -4.44
CA ASP A 538 11.74 5.16 -3.66
C ASP A 538 11.30 3.99 -4.52
N ALA A 539 12.08 3.64 -5.49
CA ALA A 539 11.88 2.43 -6.25
C ALA A 539 12.28 1.21 -5.43
N SER A 540 11.39 0.69 -4.60
CA SER A 540 11.65 -0.51 -3.77
C SER A 540 11.77 -1.76 -4.65
N CYS A 541 12.94 -1.99 -5.25
CA CYS A 541 13.11 -2.98 -6.31
C CYS A 541 13.94 -4.20 -5.92
N GLY A 542 14.81 -4.12 -4.95
CA GLY A 542 15.76 -5.19 -4.63
C GLY A 542 17.16 -4.63 -4.44
N ASN A 543 18.13 -5.11 -5.22
CA ASN A 543 19.53 -4.65 -5.13
C ASN A 543 19.91 -3.55 -6.13
N MET A 544 18.92 -2.89 -6.73
CA MET A 544 19.11 -1.73 -7.59
C MET A 544 18.11 -0.65 -7.22
N ASP A 545 18.56 0.58 -7.07
CA ASP A 545 17.70 1.75 -6.95
C ASP A 545 17.90 2.69 -8.14
N TYR A 546 16.93 3.54 -8.38
CA TYR A 546 16.98 4.52 -9.45
C TYR A 546 16.16 5.76 -9.12
N VAL A 547 16.60 6.88 -9.66
CA VAL A 547 15.88 8.15 -9.64
C VAL A 547 15.51 8.55 -11.07
N ILE A 548 14.28 9.04 -11.25
CA ILE A 548 13.76 9.48 -12.54
C ILE A 548 13.58 10.98 -12.51
N PHE A 549 14.12 11.67 -13.53
CA PHE A 549 13.72 13.03 -13.82
C PHE A 549 12.40 13.01 -14.59
N ALA A 550 11.28 13.14 -13.88
CA ALA A 550 9.96 13.28 -14.49
C ALA A 550 9.80 14.73 -14.98
N ASP A 551 10.10 14.99 -16.26
CA ASP A 551 10.00 16.33 -16.85
C ASP A 551 8.59 16.64 -17.33
N GLN A 552 8.30 17.91 -17.52
CA GLN A 552 7.03 18.38 -18.07
C GLN A 552 6.88 17.96 -19.53
N ALA A 553 6.05 16.96 -19.80
CA ALA A 553 5.80 16.47 -21.15
C ALA A 553 4.86 17.39 -21.95
N ILE A 554 3.82 17.89 -21.31
CA ILE A 554 2.82 18.79 -21.87
C ILE A 554 2.55 19.97 -20.94
N LYS A 555 2.04 21.07 -21.47
CA LYS A 555 1.56 22.18 -20.64
C LYS A 555 0.39 21.73 -19.75
N PRO A 556 0.21 22.33 -18.56
CA PRO A 556 -0.98 22.08 -17.75
C PRO A 556 -2.25 22.20 -18.59
N ARG A 557 -3.11 21.19 -18.52
CA ARG A 557 -4.39 21.20 -19.23
C ARG A 557 -5.38 22.03 -18.43
N PHE A 558 -6.27 22.71 -19.15
CA PHE A 558 -7.30 23.55 -18.53
C PHE A 558 -6.68 24.62 -17.62
N GLU A 559 -7.27 24.82 -16.44
CA GLU A 559 -6.77 25.76 -15.43
C GLU A 559 -6.01 25.04 -14.29
N CYS A 560 -5.53 23.81 -14.51
CA CYS A 560 -4.78 23.08 -13.47
C CYS A 560 -3.51 23.83 -13.06
N LYS A 561 -3.22 23.79 -11.76
CA LYS A 561 -1.99 24.31 -11.17
C LYS A 561 -1.22 23.19 -10.48
N THR A 562 0.10 23.36 -10.34
CA THR A 562 0.90 22.43 -9.54
C THR A 562 0.61 22.65 -8.06
N ILE A 563 0.80 21.61 -7.27
CA ILE A 563 0.66 21.70 -5.79
C ILE A 563 1.60 22.77 -5.22
N TYR A 564 2.77 22.97 -5.83
CA TYR A 564 3.70 24.04 -5.42
C TYR A 564 3.14 25.44 -5.66
N GLU A 565 2.58 25.69 -6.84
CA GLU A 565 1.94 26.98 -7.15
C GLU A 565 0.76 27.27 -6.23
N MET A 566 -0.11 26.26 -5.99
CA MET A 566 -1.26 26.39 -5.11
C MET A 566 -0.84 26.72 -3.67
N THR A 567 0.10 25.96 -3.12
CA THR A 567 0.55 26.16 -1.72
C THR A 567 1.33 27.46 -1.55
N ARG A 568 2.08 27.91 -2.58
CA ARG A 568 2.76 29.21 -2.58
C ARG A 568 1.77 30.37 -2.55
N GLU A 569 0.73 30.33 -3.36
CA GLU A 569 -0.30 31.38 -3.40
C GLU A 569 -1.09 31.48 -2.08
N ILE A 570 -1.33 30.34 -1.42
CA ILE A 570 -1.92 30.32 -0.07
C ILE A 570 -0.92 30.86 0.95
N ALA A 571 0.36 30.47 0.88
CA ALA A 571 1.41 30.97 1.76
C ALA A 571 1.57 32.49 1.69
N LYS A 572 1.42 33.06 0.49
CA LYS A 572 1.42 34.52 0.28
C LYS A 572 0.29 35.20 1.03
N ARG A 573 -0.94 34.69 0.94
CA ARG A 573 -2.13 35.23 1.65
C ARG A 573 -2.06 35.03 3.15
N MET A 574 -1.38 33.97 3.60
CA MET A 574 -1.12 33.72 5.02
C MET A 574 0.08 34.51 5.57
N GLY A 575 0.79 35.29 4.74
CA GLY A 575 1.96 36.09 5.15
C GLY A 575 3.23 35.26 5.41
N VAL A 576 3.33 34.04 4.89
CA VAL A 576 4.44 33.11 5.16
C VAL A 576 5.19 32.70 3.87
N GLU A 577 4.97 33.35 2.75
CA GLU A 577 5.56 32.99 1.43
C GLU A 577 7.08 32.81 1.49
N GLN A 578 7.80 33.79 2.08
CA GLN A 578 9.25 33.74 2.15
C GLN A 578 9.75 32.52 2.95
N ARG A 579 9.10 32.19 4.06
CA ARG A 579 9.43 31.01 4.87
C ARG A 579 9.09 29.70 4.14
N PHE A 580 8.00 29.70 3.37
CA PHE A 580 7.57 28.54 2.60
C PHE A 580 8.49 28.28 1.41
N THR A 581 8.79 29.31 0.59
CA THR A 581 9.55 29.18 -0.66
C THR A 581 11.06 29.26 -0.48
N GLU A 582 11.55 29.92 0.57
CA GLU A 582 12.95 30.35 0.72
C GLU A 582 13.47 31.07 -0.53
N GLY A 583 12.59 31.78 -1.23
CA GLY A 583 12.90 32.51 -2.46
C GLY A 583 13.08 31.64 -3.71
N ARG A 584 12.76 30.34 -3.66
CA ARG A 584 12.95 29.41 -4.78
C ARG A 584 11.64 29.16 -5.53
N THR A 585 11.76 28.94 -6.83
CA THR A 585 10.72 28.35 -7.68
C THR A 585 10.70 26.82 -7.52
N GLN A 586 9.73 26.12 -8.12
CA GLN A 586 9.70 24.65 -8.15
C GLN A 586 11.00 24.08 -8.76
N GLU A 587 11.41 24.55 -9.91
CA GLU A 587 12.70 24.16 -10.52
C GLU A 587 13.90 24.53 -9.65
N GLY A 588 13.88 25.71 -9.03
CA GLY A 588 14.92 26.14 -8.08
C GLY A 588 15.07 25.19 -6.88
N TRP A 589 13.95 24.66 -6.36
CA TRP A 589 13.96 23.63 -5.33
C TRP A 589 14.54 22.30 -5.85
N LEU A 590 14.10 21.83 -7.01
CA LEU A 590 14.62 20.59 -7.60
C LEU A 590 16.12 20.67 -7.86
N ARG A 591 16.63 21.78 -8.40
CA ARG A 591 18.09 22.01 -8.56
C ARG A 591 18.81 21.98 -7.22
N HIS A 592 18.27 22.66 -6.22
CA HIS A 592 18.86 22.68 -4.89
C HIS A 592 18.95 21.27 -4.28
N LEU A 593 17.86 20.52 -4.25
CA LEU A 593 17.81 19.15 -3.71
C LEU A 593 18.73 18.20 -4.46
N TYR A 594 18.79 18.34 -5.77
CA TYR A 594 19.68 17.54 -6.62
C TYR A 594 21.15 17.78 -6.29
N GLU A 595 21.58 19.04 -6.18
CA GLU A 595 22.97 19.37 -5.82
C GLU A 595 23.34 18.92 -4.40
N GLN A 596 22.39 18.89 -3.46
CA GLN A 596 22.64 18.26 -2.15
C GLN A 596 22.81 16.74 -2.29
N SER A 597 21.96 16.09 -3.10
CA SER A 597 22.05 14.64 -3.35
C SER A 597 23.37 14.24 -4.03
N ARG A 598 23.92 15.05 -4.93
CA ARG A 598 25.22 14.81 -5.56
C ARG A 598 26.38 14.74 -4.57
N LYS A 599 26.29 15.40 -3.42
CA LYS A 599 27.32 15.29 -2.36
C LYS A 599 27.37 13.90 -1.74
N ALA A 600 26.22 13.24 -1.61
CA ALA A 600 26.09 11.88 -1.08
C ALA A 600 26.23 10.79 -2.17
N ILE A 601 25.94 11.15 -3.43
CA ILE A 601 25.99 10.24 -4.59
C ILE A 601 26.87 10.90 -5.67
N PRO A 602 28.20 10.83 -5.57
CA PRO A 602 29.12 11.54 -6.48
C PRO A 602 29.01 11.10 -7.95
N GLU A 603 28.47 9.90 -8.21
CA GLU A 603 28.26 9.37 -9.57
C GLU A 603 27.10 10.03 -10.31
N LEU A 604 26.25 10.81 -9.64
CA LEU A 604 25.19 11.57 -10.31
C LEU A 604 25.81 12.61 -11.26
N PRO A 605 25.36 12.70 -12.54
CA PRO A 605 25.78 13.74 -13.45
C PRO A 605 25.34 15.13 -12.98
N ASP A 606 25.70 16.19 -13.71
CA ASP A 606 25.10 17.51 -13.47
C ASP A 606 23.59 17.52 -13.75
N PHE A 607 22.88 18.47 -13.22
CA PHE A 607 21.42 18.55 -13.28
C PHE A 607 20.88 18.53 -14.72
N ASP A 608 21.49 19.28 -15.62
CA ASP A 608 20.98 19.43 -16.99
C ASP A 608 21.29 18.17 -17.82
N THR A 609 22.41 17.51 -17.57
CA THR A 609 22.73 16.18 -18.13
C THR A 609 21.75 15.12 -17.60
N PHE A 610 21.44 15.10 -16.29
CA PHE A 610 20.47 14.19 -15.73
C PHE A 610 19.06 14.40 -16.31
N ARG A 611 18.66 15.67 -16.50
CA ARG A 611 17.38 16.01 -17.13
C ARG A 611 17.27 15.43 -18.55
N GLN A 612 18.36 15.45 -19.32
CA GLN A 612 18.41 14.88 -20.68
C GLN A 612 18.36 13.35 -20.64
N GLN A 613 19.09 12.72 -19.71
CA GLN A 613 19.14 11.25 -19.56
C GLN A 613 17.83 10.69 -19.01
N GLY A 614 17.14 11.42 -18.16
CA GLY A 614 15.83 11.11 -17.58
C GLY A 614 15.83 10.06 -16.48
N ILE A 615 16.84 9.21 -16.37
CA ILE A 615 16.97 8.18 -15.32
C ILE A 615 18.43 7.97 -14.95
N PHE A 616 18.68 7.79 -13.65
CA PHE A 616 19.95 7.33 -13.12
C PHE A 616 19.70 6.08 -12.27
N LYS A 617 20.48 5.03 -12.49
CA LYS A 617 20.40 3.74 -11.81
C LYS A 617 21.69 3.41 -11.09
N LYS A 618 21.57 2.81 -9.90
CA LYS A 618 22.71 2.34 -9.13
C LYS A 618 22.40 1.00 -8.47
N ARG A 619 23.32 0.05 -8.54
CA ARG A 619 23.23 -1.20 -7.76
C ARG A 619 23.75 -0.98 -6.35
N ASP A 620 23.28 -1.82 -5.44
CA ASP A 620 23.82 -1.93 -4.10
C ASP A 620 25.31 -2.29 -4.17
N PRO A 621 26.22 -1.45 -3.67
CA PRO A 621 27.65 -1.73 -3.67
C PRO A 621 28.00 -2.96 -2.83
N ASP A 622 27.18 -3.31 -1.85
CA ASP A 622 27.38 -4.49 -0.97
C ASP A 622 26.72 -5.76 -1.53
N GLY A 623 26.14 -5.69 -2.75
CA GLY A 623 25.52 -6.80 -3.46
C GLY A 623 24.06 -7.01 -3.13
N HIS A 624 23.73 -7.42 -1.90
CA HIS A 624 22.35 -7.61 -1.41
C HIS A 624 22.15 -6.90 -0.09
N TYR A 625 21.03 -6.19 0.02
CA TYR A 625 20.65 -5.62 1.30
C TYR A 625 20.20 -6.74 2.26
N VAL A 626 20.89 -6.85 3.39
CA VAL A 626 20.63 -7.81 4.47
C VAL A 626 20.24 -7.03 5.74
N ALA A 627 18.98 -7.13 6.10
CA ALA A 627 18.46 -6.47 7.29
C ALA A 627 19.13 -6.99 8.57
N TYR A 628 19.45 -6.09 9.50
CA TYR A 628 20.08 -6.42 10.81
C TYR A 628 21.46 -7.09 10.71
N LYS A 629 22.15 -7.00 9.58
CA LYS A 629 23.48 -7.62 9.42
C LYS A 629 24.49 -7.05 10.42
N ALA A 630 24.55 -5.72 10.58
CA ALA A 630 25.47 -5.08 11.54
C ALA A 630 25.21 -5.53 12.99
N PHE A 631 23.93 -5.64 13.39
CA PHE A 631 23.54 -6.20 14.69
C PHE A 631 23.98 -7.65 14.82
N ARG A 632 23.77 -8.49 13.80
CA ARG A 632 24.16 -9.91 13.80
C ARG A 632 25.67 -10.08 13.93
N ASP A 633 26.45 -9.26 13.22
CA ASP A 633 27.93 -9.34 13.21
C ASP A 633 28.52 -8.87 14.54
N ASN A 634 27.95 -7.80 15.15
CA ASN A 634 28.39 -7.29 16.44
C ASN A 634 27.25 -6.57 17.18
N PRO A 635 26.47 -7.29 18.00
CA PRO A 635 25.30 -6.73 18.69
C PRO A 635 25.67 -5.67 19.76
N GLN A 636 26.85 -5.71 20.33
CA GLN A 636 27.31 -4.70 21.32
C GLN A 636 27.64 -3.38 20.64
N ALA A 637 28.26 -3.40 19.47
CA ALA A 637 28.57 -2.20 18.70
C ALA A 637 27.37 -1.64 17.94
N ASN A 638 26.41 -2.48 17.58
CA ASN A 638 25.24 -2.13 16.79
C ASN A 638 23.95 -2.66 17.46
N PRO A 639 23.64 -2.22 18.68
CA PRO A 639 22.42 -2.68 19.37
C PRO A 639 21.17 -2.24 18.61
N LEU A 640 20.08 -3.03 18.74
CA LEU A 640 18.77 -2.61 18.27
C LEU A 640 18.25 -1.44 19.11
N THR A 641 17.25 -0.72 18.60
CA THR A 641 16.63 0.41 19.32
C THR A 641 15.56 -0.04 20.33
N THR A 642 15.44 -1.34 20.59
CA THR A 642 14.64 -1.90 21.68
C THR A 642 15.24 -1.54 23.05
N PRO A 643 14.47 -1.53 24.15
CA PRO A 643 15.01 -1.29 25.51
C PRO A 643 16.20 -2.17 25.90
N SER A 644 16.18 -3.44 25.48
CA SER A 644 17.28 -4.39 25.77
C SER A 644 18.48 -4.28 24.82
N GLY A 645 18.34 -3.54 23.71
CA GLY A 645 19.30 -3.56 22.60
C GLY A 645 19.32 -4.85 21.80
N LYS A 646 18.41 -5.79 22.09
CA LYS A 646 18.28 -7.12 21.48
C LYS A 646 16.90 -7.30 20.82
N ILE A 647 16.67 -8.45 20.17
CA ILE A 647 15.37 -8.89 19.70
C ILE A 647 14.48 -9.22 20.91
N GLU A 648 13.37 -8.50 21.07
CA GLU A 648 12.44 -8.71 22.19
C GLU A 648 11.29 -9.64 21.81
N ILE A 649 11.41 -10.91 22.16
CA ILE A 649 10.33 -11.88 22.12
C ILE A 649 9.31 -11.56 23.20
N TYR A 650 9.79 -11.32 24.44
CA TYR A 650 9.03 -10.71 25.52
C TYR A 650 9.32 -9.19 25.53
N SER A 651 8.29 -8.37 25.36
CA SER A 651 8.42 -6.92 25.42
C SER A 651 7.88 -6.37 26.73
N THR A 652 8.75 -5.76 27.53
CA THR A 652 8.38 -5.07 28.78
C THR A 652 7.46 -3.89 28.52
N GLN A 653 7.66 -3.16 27.43
CA GLN A 653 6.80 -2.05 27.02
C GLN A 653 5.37 -2.51 26.69
N LEU A 654 5.22 -3.66 26.03
CA LEU A 654 3.88 -4.22 25.78
C LEU A 654 3.20 -4.73 27.05
N ALA A 655 3.98 -5.23 28.02
CA ALA A 655 3.44 -5.59 29.33
C ALA A 655 2.87 -4.37 30.07
N GLU A 656 3.58 -3.24 30.03
CA GLU A 656 3.10 -1.96 30.60
C GLU A 656 1.84 -1.45 29.89
N ILE A 657 1.82 -1.47 28.55
CA ILE A 657 0.67 -1.05 27.75
C ILE A 657 -0.55 -1.95 28.05
N ALA A 658 -0.36 -3.26 28.08
CA ALA A 658 -1.44 -4.22 28.40
C ALA A 658 -2.03 -4.01 29.80
N GLY A 659 -1.22 -3.58 30.76
CA GLY A 659 -1.66 -3.28 32.12
C GLY A 659 -2.26 -1.90 32.33
N SER A 660 -2.11 -0.96 31.38
CA SER A 660 -2.49 0.44 31.53
C SER A 660 -3.57 0.92 30.57
N TRP A 661 -3.69 0.36 29.38
CA TRP A 661 -4.68 0.81 28.40
C TRP A 661 -6.08 0.30 28.67
N GLU A 662 -7.08 1.08 28.27
CA GLU A 662 -8.50 0.74 28.31
C GLU A 662 -8.87 -0.04 27.05
N LEU A 663 -8.86 -1.39 27.16
CA LEU A 663 -9.11 -2.28 26.02
C LEU A 663 -10.58 -2.71 25.96
N ALA A 664 -11.13 -2.86 24.77
CA ALA A 664 -12.43 -3.50 24.55
C ALA A 664 -12.34 -5.01 24.89
N LYS A 665 -13.49 -5.66 25.08
CA LYS A 665 -13.57 -7.03 25.62
C LYS A 665 -12.77 -8.09 24.84
N GLU A 666 -12.76 -7.99 23.49
CA GLU A 666 -12.03 -8.93 22.63
C GLU A 666 -10.63 -8.45 22.23
N ASP A 667 -10.25 -7.25 22.66
CA ASP A 667 -8.94 -6.69 22.33
C ASP A 667 -7.87 -7.28 23.21
N VAL A 668 -6.74 -7.69 22.58
CA VAL A 668 -5.60 -8.30 23.27
C VAL A 668 -4.31 -7.57 22.89
N ILE A 669 -3.64 -7.02 23.90
CA ILE A 669 -2.24 -6.60 23.84
C ILE A 669 -1.46 -7.49 24.78
N HIS A 670 -0.37 -8.11 24.30
CA HIS A 670 0.37 -9.10 25.09
C HIS A 670 1.88 -8.95 24.92
N PRO A 671 2.69 -9.11 25.97
CA PRO A 671 4.16 -9.01 25.88
C PRO A 671 4.76 -10.05 24.92
N LEU A 672 4.18 -11.24 24.80
CA LEU A 672 4.58 -12.29 23.86
C LEU A 672 3.72 -12.25 22.58
N PRO A 673 4.22 -12.81 21.46
CA PRO A 673 3.45 -12.99 20.22
C PRO A 673 2.47 -14.19 20.32
N VAL A 674 1.43 -14.04 21.12
CA VAL A 674 0.41 -15.08 21.33
C VAL A 674 -0.63 -15.12 20.23
N TYR A 675 -1.34 -16.24 20.10
CA TYR A 675 -2.56 -16.29 19.29
C TYR A 675 -3.75 -15.67 20.04
N SER A 676 -4.45 -14.79 19.38
CA SER A 676 -5.78 -14.31 19.76
C SER A 676 -6.68 -14.37 18.52
N PRO A 677 -7.93 -14.80 18.60
CA PRO A 677 -8.84 -14.83 17.46
C PRO A 677 -9.20 -13.42 16.98
N GLY A 678 -9.19 -12.40 17.87
CA GLY A 678 -9.70 -11.07 17.57
C GLY A 678 -11.23 -11.03 17.49
N PHE A 679 -11.79 -10.07 16.74
CA PHE A 679 -13.22 -9.98 16.47
C PHE A 679 -13.53 -10.32 15.00
N GLU A 680 -14.79 -10.71 14.73
CA GLU A 680 -15.26 -11.15 13.40
C GLU A 680 -14.36 -12.26 12.80
N HIS A 681 -14.02 -13.25 13.59
CA HIS A 681 -13.15 -14.37 13.21
C HIS A 681 -13.94 -15.61 12.74
N HIS A 682 -13.21 -16.67 12.36
CA HIS A 682 -13.79 -17.91 11.79
C HIS A 682 -14.71 -18.70 12.73
N ASP A 683 -14.69 -18.45 14.03
CA ASP A 683 -15.52 -19.11 15.07
C ASP A 683 -16.30 -18.08 15.90
N ASP A 684 -16.54 -16.89 15.35
CA ASP A 684 -17.32 -15.82 15.99
C ASP A 684 -18.82 -16.18 15.96
N PRO A 685 -19.57 -15.98 17.05
CA PRO A 685 -21.04 -16.18 17.07
C PRO A 685 -21.79 -15.43 15.98
N LEU A 686 -21.29 -14.30 15.52
CA LEU A 686 -21.86 -13.50 14.42
C LEU A 686 -21.96 -14.31 13.10
N ARG A 687 -21.22 -15.41 12.96
CA ARG A 687 -21.29 -16.32 11.80
C ARG A 687 -22.64 -17.01 11.63
N GLU A 688 -23.46 -17.10 12.66
CA GLU A 688 -24.84 -17.59 12.49
C GLU A 688 -25.63 -16.70 11.53
N LYS A 689 -25.35 -15.38 11.51
CA LYS A 689 -25.96 -14.39 10.61
C LYS A 689 -25.14 -14.15 9.35
N TYR A 690 -23.82 -14.07 9.48
CA TYR A 690 -22.87 -13.75 8.41
C TYR A 690 -21.78 -14.82 8.31
N PRO A 691 -22.05 -15.95 7.62
CA PRO A 691 -21.25 -17.17 7.72
C PRO A 691 -19.90 -17.14 7.01
N LEU A 692 -19.62 -16.13 6.16
CA LEU A 692 -18.43 -16.07 5.33
C LEU A 692 -17.48 -14.98 5.81
N GLN A 693 -16.18 -15.29 5.91
CA GLN A 693 -15.15 -14.29 6.14
C GLN A 693 -14.88 -13.52 4.83
N LEU A 694 -14.87 -12.18 4.90
CA LEU A 694 -14.53 -11.32 3.75
C LEU A 694 -13.10 -10.84 3.87
N THR A 695 -12.29 -11.11 2.85
CA THR A 695 -10.94 -10.55 2.70
C THR A 695 -10.85 -9.61 1.51
N GLY A 696 -10.00 -8.58 1.61
CA GLY A 696 -9.62 -7.74 0.49
C GLY A 696 -8.40 -8.29 -0.26
N PHE A 697 -8.21 -7.87 -1.49
CA PHE A 697 -6.97 -8.10 -2.23
C PHE A 697 -6.68 -6.93 -3.18
N HIS A 698 -5.41 -6.73 -3.51
CA HIS A 698 -5.03 -5.73 -4.51
C HIS A 698 -5.51 -6.13 -5.90
N TYR A 699 -6.31 -5.27 -6.51
CA TYR A 699 -6.88 -5.52 -7.83
C TYR A 699 -5.91 -5.07 -8.93
N LYS A 700 -5.64 -5.94 -9.89
CA LYS A 700 -4.61 -5.71 -10.92
C LYS A 700 -4.83 -4.48 -11.81
N ALA A 701 -6.08 -4.13 -12.09
CA ALA A 701 -6.40 -3.01 -12.97
C ALA A 701 -6.19 -1.63 -12.33
N ARG A 702 -5.99 -1.56 -11.01
CA ARG A 702 -5.78 -0.32 -10.24
C ARG A 702 -4.57 -0.42 -9.31
N ALA A 703 -4.11 0.72 -8.82
CA ALA A 703 -3.30 0.80 -7.61
C ALA A 703 -4.16 1.49 -6.54
N HIS A 704 -4.70 0.71 -5.61
CA HIS A 704 -5.79 1.12 -4.74
C HIS A 704 -6.96 1.68 -5.58
N SER A 705 -7.35 2.95 -5.46
CA SER A 705 -8.37 3.58 -6.31
C SER A 705 -7.82 4.28 -7.56
N THR A 706 -6.50 4.47 -7.65
CA THR A 706 -5.87 5.12 -8.82
C THR A 706 -5.99 4.23 -10.06
N TYR A 707 -6.37 4.81 -11.18
CA TYR A 707 -6.78 4.18 -12.44
C TYR A 707 -8.19 3.56 -12.42
N GLY A 708 -8.98 3.75 -11.36
CA GLY A 708 -10.33 3.20 -11.25
C GLY A 708 -11.31 3.67 -12.34
N ASN A 709 -11.01 4.77 -13.04
CA ASN A 709 -11.78 5.34 -14.14
C ASN A 709 -11.15 5.12 -15.52
N VAL A 710 -10.24 4.17 -15.67
CA VAL A 710 -9.58 3.88 -16.96
C VAL A 710 -10.18 2.63 -17.59
N ASP A 711 -11.03 2.80 -18.62
CA ASP A 711 -11.86 1.74 -19.21
C ASP A 711 -11.05 0.58 -19.79
N VAL A 712 -9.91 0.83 -20.42
CA VAL A 712 -9.05 -0.24 -20.96
C VAL A 712 -8.55 -1.19 -19.87
N LEU A 713 -8.31 -0.67 -18.66
CA LEU A 713 -7.90 -1.48 -17.52
C LEU A 713 -9.06 -2.27 -16.93
N LYS A 714 -10.26 -1.66 -16.85
CA LYS A 714 -11.49 -2.36 -16.43
C LYS A 714 -11.83 -3.51 -17.40
N ALA A 715 -11.66 -3.30 -18.71
CA ALA A 715 -11.88 -4.33 -19.71
C ALA A 715 -10.84 -5.48 -19.64
N ALA A 716 -9.59 -5.15 -19.31
CA ALA A 716 -8.53 -6.15 -19.18
C ALA A 716 -8.66 -7.05 -17.94
N CYS A 717 -9.33 -6.56 -16.90
CA CYS A 717 -9.53 -7.30 -15.66
C CYS A 717 -10.88 -6.89 -15.05
N ARG A 718 -11.82 -7.83 -14.93
CA ARG A 718 -13.15 -7.56 -14.35
C ARG A 718 -13.10 -7.48 -12.84
N GLN A 719 -13.86 -6.56 -12.26
CA GLN A 719 -14.14 -6.51 -10.83
C GLN A 719 -15.18 -7.57 -10.49
N GLU A 720 -14.80 -8.60 -9.75
CA GLU A 720 -15.66 -9.72 -9.37
C GLU A 720 -15.39 -10.11 -7.92
N MET A 721 -16.43 -10.56 -7.20
CA MET A 721 -16.24 -11.25 -5.91
C MET A 721 -15.85 -12.70 -6.16
N TRP A 722 -14.85 -13.20 -5.45
CA TRP A 722 -14.44 -14.61 -5.52
C TRP A 722 -15.13 -15.44 -4.44
N ILE A 723 -15.65 -16.60 -4.82
CA ILE A 723 -16.28 -17.57 -3.92
C ILE A 723 -15.88 -19.00 -4.31
N ASN A 724 -15.69 -19.87 -3.30
CA ASN A 724 -15.40 -21.27 -3.53
C ASN A 724 -16.66 -22.01 -4.08
N PRO A 725 -16.51 -22.99 -4.99
CA PRO A 725 -17.63 -23.81 -5.46
C PRO A 725 -18.45 -24.49 -4.36
N LEU A 726 -17.81 -24.87 -3.25
CA LEU A 726 -18.49 -25.50 -2.09
C LEU A 726 -19.41 -24.53 -1.35
N ASP A 727 -19.11 -23.23 -1.39
CA ASP A 727 -19.95 -22.18 -0.80
C ASP A 727 -21.00 -21.67 -1.78
N ALA A 728 -20.67 -21.63 -3.08
CA ALA A 728 -21.57 -21.15 -4.14
C ALA A 728 -22.75 -22.11 -4.38
N LYS A 729 -22.47 -23.42 -4.46
CA LYS A 729 -23.48 -24.45 -4.79
C LYS A 729 -24.69 -24.47 -3.85
N PRO A 730 -24.57 -24.47 -2.52
CA PRO A 730 -25.71 -24.44 -1.60
C PRO A 730 -26.54 -23.14 -1.72
N ARG A 731 -25.95 -22.06 -2.24
CA ARG A 731 -26.59 -20.74 -2.44
C ARG A 731 -27.21 -20.58 -3.82
N GLY A 732 -27.15 -21.60 -4.67
CA GLY A 732 -27.63 -21.56 -6.05
C GLY A 732 -26.89 -20.53 -6.92
N ILE A 733 -25.62 -20.24 -6.60
CA ILE A 733 -24.80 -19.26 -7.30
C ILE A 733 -23.96 -19.95 -8.37
N ALA A 734 -24.08 -19.47 -9.62
CA ALA A 734 -23.25 -19.88 -10.75
C ALA A 734 -22.20 -18.79 -11.08
N ASN A 735 -21.15 -19.18 -11.79
CA ASN A 735 -20.12 -18.24 -12.23
C ASN A 735 -20.72 -17.17 -13.16
N GLY A 736 -20.45 -15.89 -12.88
CA GLY A 736 -20.98 -14.75 -13.60
C GLY A 736 -22.35 -14.25 -13.13
N ASP A 737 -22.99 -14.90 -12.16
CA ASP A 737 -24.20 -14.36 -11.53
C ASP A 737 -23.91 -13.03 -10.81
N THR A 738 -24.89 -12.14 -10.76
CA THR A 738 -24.84 -10.98 -9.85
C THR A 738 -25.28 -11.40 -8.46
N VAL A 739 -24.51 -11.04 -7.45
CA VAL A 739 -24.78 -11.33 -6.04
C VAL A 739 -24.84 -10.05 -5.23
N ARG A 740 -25.58 -10.12 -4.13
CA ARG A 740 -25.48 -9.17 -3.01
C ARG A 740 -24.58 -9.71 -1.93
N ILE A 741 -23.65 -8.89 -1.51
CA ILE A 741 -22.75 -9.12 -0.36
C ILE A 741 -23.14 -8.12 0.69
N PHE A 742 -23.46 -8.54 1.91
CA PHE A 742 -23.96 -7.62 2.91
C PHE A 742 -23.67 -8.05 4.34
N ASN A 743 -23.68 -7.07 5.22
CA ASN A 743 -23.70 -7.20 6.67
C ASN A 743 -24.46 -5.98 7.28
N ASP A 744 -24.38 -5.78 8.60
CA ASP A 744 -25.07 -4.67 9.26
C ASP A 744 -24.55 -3.28 8.83
N ARG A 745 -23.39 -3.20 8.18
CA ARG A 745 -22.76 -1.95 7.72
C ARG A 745 -23.25 -1.48 6.36
N GLY A 746 -23.70 -2.40 5.52
CA GLY A 746 -24.22 -2.07 4.19
C GLY A 746 -24.26 -3.24 3.22
N GLU A 747 -24.47 -2.93 1.94
CA GLU A 747 -24.62 -3.89 0.85
C GLU A 747 -23.82 -3.46 -0.39
N VAL A 748 -23.20 -4.44 -1.05
CA VAL A 748 -22.54 -4.31 -2.34
C VAL A 748 -23.18 -5.30 -3.31
N ARG A 749 -23.49 -4.89 -4.55
CA ARG A 749 -23.94 -5.78 -5.62
C ARG A 749 -22.93 -5.84 -6.73
N ILE A 750 -22.50 -7.06 -7.08
CA ILE A 750 -21.40 -7.29 -8.02
C ILE A 750 -21.48 -8.69 -8.62
N ASP A 751 -20.86 -8.88 -9.80
CA ASP A 751 -20.75 -10.19 -10.42
C ASP A 751 -19.78 -11.09 -9.63
N VAL A 752 -20.01 -12.40 -9.71
CA VAL A 752 -19.28 -13.40 -8.94
C VAL A 752 -18.39 -14.25 -9.83
N LYS A 753 -17.18 -14.53 -9.33
CA LYS A 753 -16.28 -15.54 -9.86
C LYS A 753 -16.29 -16.77 -8.94
N VAL A 754 -16.89 -17.85 -9.42
CA VAL A 754 -16.84 -19.14 -8.72
C VAL A 754 -15.52 -19.82 -9.07
N THR A 755 -14.66 -20.07 -8.07
CA THR A 755 -13.30 -20.57 -8.29
C THR A 755 -12.76 -21.37 -7.10
N PRO A 756 -12.06 -22.51 -7.33
CA PRO A 756 -11.38 -23.25 -6.26
C PRO A 756 -10.11 -22.56 -5.75
N ARG A 757 -9.72 -21.43 -6.31
CA ARG A 757 -8.55 -20.63 -5.91
C ARG A 757 -8.78 -19.82 -4.63
N ILE A 758 -9.79 -20.13 -3.86
CA ILE A 758 -10.07 -19.53 -2.53
C ILE A 758 -10.56 -20.61 -1.57
N LEU A 759 -10.14 -20.52 -0.30
CA LEU A 759 -10.54 -21.43 0.74
C LEU A 759 -12.08 -21.42 0.94
N PRO A 760 -12.74 -22.58 1.15
CA PRO A 760 -14.14 -22.60 1.56
C PRO A 760 -14.39 -21.84 2.85
N GLY A 761 -15.55 -21.16 2.94
CA GLY A 761 -15.89 -20.28 4.08
C GLY A 761 -15.31 -18.87 3.99
N VAL A 762 -14.57 -18.58 2.90
CA VAL A 762 -13.96 -17.27 2.65
C VAL A 762 -14.43 -16.73 1.31
N VAL A 763 -14.72 -15.42 1.25
CA VAL A 763 -14.94 -14.67 0.01
C VAL A 763 -13.95 -13.54 -0.10
N ALA A 764 -13.60 -13.17 -1.33
CA ALA A 764 -12.63 -12.12 -1.57
C ALA A 764 -13.15 -11.08 -2.57
N LEU A 765 -12.90 -9.80 -2.28
CA LEU A 765 -13.29 -8.68 -3.13
C LEU A 765 -12.10 -7.74 -3.33
N GLY A 766 -11.83 -7.36 -4.60
CA GLY A 766 -10.75 -6.44 -4.93
C GLY A 766 -10.98 -5.04 -4.35
N GLU A 767 -9.98 -4.52 -3.63
CA GLU A 767 -10.04 -3.20 -2.99
C GLU A 767 -9.95 -2.05 -4.01
N GLY A 768 -10.40 -0.85 -3.60
CA GLY A 768 -10.18 0.41 -4.31
C GLY A 768 -11.19 0.72 -5.43
N ALA A 769 -12.27 -0.07 -5.63
CA ALA A 769 -13.37 0.33 -6.49
C ALA A 769 -13.97 1.65 -5.99
N TRP A 770 -14.26 2.59 -6.90
CA TRP A 770 -14.83 3.87 -6.53
C TRP A 770 -16.26 3.67 -6.03
N TYR A 771 -16.54 4.18 -4.83
CA TYR A 771 -17.87 4.10 -4.22
C TYR A 771 -18.92 4.77 -5.13
N ASP A 772 -19.90 3.97 -5.55
CA ASP A 772 -20.96 4.37 -6.48
C ASP A 772 -22.33 3.84 -5.98
N PRO A 773 -22.92 4.50 -4.96
CA PRO A 773 -24.15 4.05 -4.36
C PRO A 773 -25.38 4.43 -5.21
N ASP A 774 -26.40 3.57 -5.18
CA ASP A 774 -27.75 3.93 -5.60
C ASP A 774 -28.53 4.72 -4.52
N SER A 775 -29.79 4.98 -4.77
CA SER A 775 -30.68 5.72 -3.82
C SER A 775 -30.89 5.02 -2.47
N GLU A 776 -30.65 3.72 -2.40
CA GLU A 776 -30.76 2.88 -1.20
C GLU A 776 -29.41 2.71 -0.48
N LYS A 777 -28.36 3.43 -0.91
CA LYS A 777 -26.97 3.31 -0.44
C LYS A 777 -26.33 1.93 -0.75
N VAL A 778 -26.87 1.18 -1.73
CA VAL A 778 -26.26 -0.07 -2.20
C VAL A 778 -25.18 0.28 -3.21
N ASP A 779 -23.95 -0.13 -2.94
CA ASP A 779 -22.84 0.11 -3.86
C ASP A 779 -22.92 -0.82 -5.09
N ARG A 780 -22.69 -0.25 -6.28
CA ARG A 780 -22.78 -0.93 -7.57
C ARG A 780 -21.41 -1.14 -8.25
N ALA A 781 -20.35 -0.63 -7.64
CA ALA A 781 -19.00 -0.69 -8.20
C ALA A 781 -18.09 -1.74 -7.55
N GLY A 782 -18.50 -2.35 -6.44
CA GLY A 782 -17.69 -3.30 -5.68
C GLY A 782 -16.75 -2.68 -4.66
N CYS A 783 -17.17 -1.57 -4.04
CA CYS A 783 -16.38 -0.90 -2.99
C CYS A 783 -16.46 -1.70 -1.68
N ILE A 784 -15.41 -2.47 -1.38
CA ILE A 784 -15.35 -3.36 -0.20
C ILE A 784 -15.57 -2.62 1.12
N ASN A 785 -15.20 -1.34 1.21
CA ASN A 785 -15.24 -0.57 2.45
C ASN A 785 -16.66 -0.18 2.92
N VAL A 786 -17.68 -0.46 2.13
CA VAL A 786 -19.07 -0.48 2.59
C VAL A 786 -19.27 -1.53 3.69
N LEU A 787 -18.53 -2.64 3.61
CA LEU A 787 -18.66 -3.83 4.46
C LEU A 787 -17.63 -3.94 5.58
N THR A 788 -16.54 -3.14 5.55
CA THR A 788 -15.45 -3.19 6.53
C THR A 788 -15.77 -2.39 7.79
N THR A 789 -15.15 -2.75 8.92
CA THR A 789 -15.41 -2.12 10.23
C THR A 789 -14.57 -0.86 10.45
N GLN A 790 -15.11 0.12 11.18
CA GLN A 790 -14.35 1.26 11.74
C GLN A 790 -13.73 0.94 13.13
N ARG A 791 -14.02 -0.21 13.72
CA ARG A 791 -13.38 -0.61 14.98
C ARG A 791 -11.88 -0.78 14.74
N PRO A 792 -11.01 -0.02 15.42
CA PRO A 792 -9.57 -0.13 15.22
C PRO A 792 -8.99 -1.39 15.84
N SER A 793 -7.77 -1.78 15.40
CA SER A 793 -6.97 -2.79 16.08
C SER A 793 -6.48 -2.30 17.45
N PRO A 794 -6.17 -3.19 18.40
CA PRO A 794 -5.92 -2.80 19.80
C PRO A 794 -4.72 -1.88 20.00
N LEU A 795 -3.57 -2.23 19.47
CA LEU A 795 -2.28 -1.56 19.72
C LEU A 795 -2.03 -0.38 18.75
N ALA A 796 -2.09 -0.66 17.47
CA ALA A 796 -1.81 0.33 16.43
C ALA A 796 -2.95 1.34 16.23
N LYS A 797 -4.14 1.04 16.74
CA LYS A 797 -5.38 1.73 16.35
C LYS A 797 -5.54 1.80 14.84
N GLY A 798 -5.07 0.75 14.14
CA GLY A 798 -5.03 0.64 12.69
C GLY A 798 -6.28 0.02 12.08
N ASN A 799 -6.29 -0.12 10.75
CA ASN A 799 -7.42 -0.61 9.97
C ASN A 799 -7.43 -2.15 9.83
N PRO A 800 -8.30 -2.90 10.51
CA PRO A 800 -8.41 -4.35 10.38
C PRO A 800 -9.30 -4.75 9.19
N SER A 801 -8.96 -4.31 7.99
CA SER A 801 -9.79 -4.43 6.78
C SER A 801 -10.10 -5.87 6.33
N HIS A 802 -9.46 -6.89 6.92
CA HIS A 802 -9.70 -8.31 6.64
C HIS A 802 -10.46 -9.05 7.75
N SER A 803 -10.82 -8.37 8.86
CA SER A 803 -11.68 -8.93 9.92
C SER A 803 -13.12 -8.47 9.72
N ASN A 804 -13.82 -9.13 8.79
CA ASN A 804 -15.21 -8.84 8.47
C ASN A 804 -15.97 -10.11 8.14
N LEU A 805 -17.20 -10.22 8.65
CA LEU A 805 -18.14 -11.28 8.32
C LEU A 805 -19.26 -10.77 7.42
N VAL A 806 -19.66 -11.57 6.44
CA VAL A 806 -20.68 -11.21 5.45
C VAL A 806 -21.58 -12.39 5.11
N GLN A 807 -22.77 -12.08 4.61
CA GLN A 807 -23.64 -13.01 3.89
C GLN A 807 -23.58 -12.70 2.39
N VAL A 808 -23.74 -13.75 1.59
CA VAL A 808 -23.80 -13.67 0.12
C VAL A 808 -25.04 -14.36 -0.38
N GLN A 809 -25.79 -13.68 -1.23
CA GLN A 809 -27.03 -14.19 -1.83
C GLN A 809 -27.07 -13.82 -3.33
N LYS A 810 -27.64 -14.68 -4.14
CA LYS A 810 -27.96 -14.36 -5.54
C LYS A 810 -29.03 -13.27 -5.60
N VAL A 811 -28.89 -12.31 -6.53
CA VAL A 811 -29.88 -11.25 -6.79
C VAL A 811 -30.93 -11.74 -7.77
#